data_f1cecaa28372ada0a2e7d52f990ec11d
#
_entry.id   f1cecaa28372ada0a2e7d52f990ec11d
#
_cell.length_a   1.000
_cell.length_b   1.000
_cell.length_c   1.000
_cell.angle_alpha   90.00
_cell.angle_beta   90.00
_cell.angle_gamma   90.00
#
_symmetry.space_group_name_H-M   'P 1'
#
loop_
_entity.id
_entity.type
_entity.pdbx_description
1 polymer ?
#
loop_
_entity_poly.entity_id
_entity_poly.type
_entity_poly.pdbx_seq_one_letter_code
_entity_poly.pdbx_strand_id
1 'polypeptide(L)'
;MKATIVHESRGRLRLRLHHRALTLRQADLLETWLKGQPWVREAAVHERTGCVILTYQGERAQVLSAIGGFTWAEAERVVTLPEHSTRALNRSFQEKLAGKVLGKAACTLFLPAPLRAAQVIRHMIPFLRKGLHCLRQRRIKVELLDALSIGISACRRDFGTAGAVMFLLELGELLEDWTRKKSVADLAESLSLHVDRVWLQTPAGEVLTPIAQVRPGDRVVIRAGGVIPVDGVLAEGEATVNQASLTGEPVPVPKRPGGAVYAGTVVEEGECVIEGRQASGQSRYDQIVTMIERSEQMKSAAEAKASGLADKLVPYTFAGSLLGFVLTRSMTRALSVLMVDFSCALKLAMPLAVLSAMREAGREHITVKGGKFLEAVAGADTIVFDKTGTLTHACPRVVQVVPFGGRDEAEMLRLAACLEEHFPHSMANAVVAEAKRRGLTHEEYHSKVEYLVAHGIASAVDGEQVRIGSAHFIFEDEGVQIPTEEQARFDALPPEYSQLYLAIDGELAAVLCIADPLREEAHSVLEALRGLGLHHTVMLTGDSPRTAAAIASQAGVDEFRAGVLPADKADYVAALRRQGHTVLMVGDGINDSPALSEADAGIAISDGAAIAREIADITIAADSLWELVRLRQLAMALMTRIHANYRFVIGFNGVLIALGMAGVLPPAASAMLHNLSTLGVSLHSMCALPEKR
;
A
#
# COMPACT_ATOMS: atom_id res chain seq x y z
N MET A 1 29.90 -7.91 -22.01
CA MET A 1 28.91 -7.99 -23.15
C MET A 1 29.48 -7.28 -24.37
N LYS A 2 29.34 -7.83 -25.61
CA LYS A 2 29.79 -7.16 -26.85
C LYS A 2 28.63 -6.35 -27.45
N ALA A 3 28.79 -5.02 -27.54
CA ALA A 3 27.80 -4.10 -28.07
C ALA A 3 28.46 -2.99 -28.87
N THR A 4 27.75 -2.41 -29.85
CA THR A 4 28.18 -1.23 -30.61
C THR A 4 27.33 -0.03 -30.21
N ILE A 5 27.96 1.14 -30.04
CA ILE A 5 27.26 2.39 -29.79
C ILE A 5 26.63 2.84 -31.11
N VAL A 6 25.31 2.92 -31.17
CA VAL A 6 24.55 3.37 -32.36
C VAL A 6 24.31 4.88 -32.34
N HIS A 7 24.07 5.42 -31.15
CA HIS A 7 23.85 6.84 -30.95
C HIS A 7 24.21 7.22 -29.52
N GLU A 8 24.77 8.39 -29.35
CA GLU A 8 25.14 8.95 -28.05
C GLU A 8 24.76 10.42 -27.99
N SER A 9 24.20 10.83 -26.86
CA SER A 9 23.99 12.22 -26.49
C SER A 9 24.29 12.37 -25.00
N ARG A 10 24.38 13.61 -24.50
CA ARG A 10 24.77 13.85 -23.11
C ARG A 10 23.82 13.13 -22.13
N GLY A 11 24.35 12.16 -21.39
CA GLY A 11 23.59 11.35 -20.44
C GLY A 11 22.67 10.28 -21.05
N ARG A 12 22.74 10.03 -22.36
CA ARG A 12 21.92 9.00 -23.04
C ARG A 12 22.75 8.21 -24.03
N LEU A 13 22.67 6.87 -23.94
CA LEU A 13 23.33 5.92 -24.83
C LEU A 13 22.30 5.03 -25.51
N ARG A 14 22.50 4.79 -26.82
CA ARG A 14 21.83 3.76 -27.58
C ARG A 14 22.84 2.74 -28.06
N LEU A 15 22.75 1.54 -27.56
CA LEU A 15 23.65 0.44 -27.88
C LEU A 15 22.92 -0.61 -28.73
N ARG A 16 23.63 -1.30 -29.60
CA ARG A 16 23.16 -2.49 -30.30
C ARG A 16 24.01 -3.67 -29.89
N LEU A 17 23.36 -4.69 -29.38
CA LEU A 17 24.03 -5.94 -29.03
C LEU A 17 24.41 -6.73 -30.28
N HIS A 18 25.52 -7.46 -30.24
CA HIS A 18 25.94 -8.31 -31.35
C HIS A 18 24.97 -9.51 -31.56
N HIS A 19 24.22 -9.91 -30.55
CA HIS A 19 23.10 -10.84 -30.69
C HIS A 19 21.87 -10.10 -31.22
N ARG A 20 21.48 -10.44 -32.46
CA ARG A 20 20.37 -9.73 -33.17
C ARG A 20 18.98 -9.94 -32.57
N ALA A 21 18.77 -11.03 -31.81
CA ALA A 21 17.50 -11.27 -31.11
C ALA A 21 17.80 -11.85 -29.73
N LEU A 22 17.16 -11.29 -28.72
CA LEU A 22 17.18 -11.78 -27.34
C LEU A 22 15.90 -12.58 -27.09
N THR A 23 15.98 -13.59 -26.22
CA THR A 23 14.78 -14.18 -25.65
C THR A 23 14.10 -13.15 -24.74
N LEU A 24 12.79 -13.30 -24.51
CA LEU A 24 12.08 -12.38 -23.61
C LEU A 24 12.75 -12.32 -22.22
N ARG A 25 13.09 -13.51 -21.67
CA ARG A 25 13.78 -13.64 -20.39
C ARG A 25 15.14 -12.91 -20.38
N GLN A 26 15.93 -13.03 -21.45
CA GLN A 26 17.21 -12.33 -21.57
C GLN A 26 17.01 -10.80 -21.63
N ALA A 27 16.00 -10.35 -22.36
CA ALA A 27 15.71 -8.91 -22.44
C ALA A 27 15.27 -8.34 -21.08
N ASP A 28 14.40 -9.06 -20.35
CA ASP A 28 13.96 -8.69 -19.03
C ASP A 28 15.12 -8.72 -18.02
N LEU A 29 15.95 -9.76 -18.05
CA LEU A 29 17.14 -9.90 -17.20
C LEU A 29 18.10 -8.71 -17.38
N LEU A 30 18.42 -8.39 -18.63
CA LEU A 30 19.32 -7.27 -18.95
C LEU A 30 18.71 -5.92 -18.55
N GLU A 31 17.42 -5.72 -18.78
CA GLU A 31 16.73 -4.47 -18.43
C GLU A 31 16.68 -4.27 -16.92
N THR A 32 16.31 -5.31 -16.15
CA THR A 32 16.27 -5.27 -14.69
C THR A 32 17.66 -5.09 -14.09
N TRP A 33 18.67 -5.79 -14.63
CA TRP A 33 20.06 -5.61 -14.19
C TRP A 33 20.54 -4.17 -14.42
N LEU A 34 20.23 -3.57 -15.58
CA LEU A 34 20.56 -2.18 -15.87
C LEU A 34 19.86 -1.20 -14.92
N LYS A 35 18.56 -1.38 -14.70
CA LYS A 35 17.78 -0.53 -13.77
C LYS A 35 18.28 -0.61 -12.32
N GLY A 36 18.86 -1.74 -11.92
CA GLY A 36 19.47 -1.92 -10.60
C GLY A 36 20.84 -1.25 -10.43
N GLN A 37 21.41 -0.62 -11.46
CA GLN A 37 22.69 0.06 -11.35
C GLN A 37 22.50 1.50 -10.87
N PRO A 38 23.32 1.99 -9.89
CA PRO A 38 23.14 3.30 -9.28
C PRO A 38 23.35 4.47 -10.24
N TRP A 39 24.01 4.22 -11.36
CA TRP A 39 24.30 5.22 -12.40
C TRP A 39 23.24 5.24 -13.54
N VAL A 40 22.26 4.36 -13.55
CA VAL A 40 21.17 4.31 -14.55
C VAL A 40 19.95 5.03 -13.99
N ARG A 41 19.43 5.99 -14.77
CA ARG A 41 18.11 6.61 -14.53
C ARG A 41 16.98 5.79 -15.16
N GLU A 42 17.17 5.44 -16.45
CA GLU A 42 16.19 4.69 -17.22
C GLU A 42 16.92 3.73 -18.15
N ALA A 43 16.38 2.56 -18.32
CA ALA A 43 16.83 1.56 -19.28
C ALA A 43 15.65 0.93 -19.99
N ALA A 44 15.78 0.73 -21.32
CA ALA A 44 14.85 -0.01 -22.15
C ALA A 44 15.59 -0.95 -23.08
N VAL A 45 15.21 -2.22 -23.10
CA VAL A 45 15.82 -3.26 -23.95
C VAL A 45 14.79 -3.74 -24.97
N HIS A 46 15.12 -3.65 -26.26
CA HIS A 46 14.28 -4.11 -27.36
C HIS A 46 14.75 -5.49 -27.83
N GLU A 47 14.02 -6.54 -27.51
CA GLU A 47 14.40 -7.94 -27.77
C GLU A 47 14.56 -8.27 -29.27
N ARG A 48 13.71 -7.72 -30.13
CA ARG A 48 13.72 -8.00 -31.58
C ARG A 48 14.91 -7.40 -32.30
N THR A 49 15.38 -6.24 -31.85
CA THR A 49 16.44 -5.47 -32.50
C THR A 49 17.78 -5.60 -31.80
N GLY A 50 17.77 -6.13 -30.57
CA GLY A 50 18.93 -6.14 -29.68
C GLY A 50 19.40 -4.74 -29.32
N CYS A 51 18.52 -3.73 -29.40
CA CYS A 51 18.83 -2.36 -29.02
C CYS A 51 18.58 -2.15 -27.52
N VAL A 52 19.55 -1.53 -26.87
CA VAL A 52 19.48 -1.06 -25.47
C VAL A 52 19.54 0.46 -25.50
N ILE A 53 18.56 1.11 -24.89
CA ILE A 53 18.52 2.55 -24.70
C ILE A 53 18.63 2.77 -23.20
N LEU A 54 19.59 3.60 -22.78
CA LEU A 54 19.75 3.93 -21.38
C LEU A 54 20.04 5.42 -21.20
N THR A 55 19.47 5.96 -20.13
CA THR A 55 19.77 7.30 -19.61
C THR A 55 20.57 7.13 -18.33
N TYR A 56 21.71 7.80 -18.20
CA TYR A 56 22.65 7.57 -17.11
C TYR A 56 23.16 8.88 -16.48
N GLN A 57 23.66 8.77 -15.25
CA GLN A 57 24.38 9.82 -14.53
C GLN A 57 25.79 9.32 -14.20
N GLY A 58 26.78 10.22 -14.18
CA GLY A 58 28.17 9.89 -13.87
C GLY A 58 29.08 9.86 -15.09
N GLU A 59 30.30 9.35 -14.91
CA GLU A 59 31.32 9.33 -15.95
C GLU A 59 31.04 8.24 -17.00
N ARG A 60 31.10 8.67 -18.27
CA ARG A 60 30.89 7.77 -19.43
C ARG A 60 31.78 6.51 -19.41
N ALA A 61 33.03 6.66 -18.98
CA ALA A 61 33.98 5.54 -18.94
C ALA A 61 33.56 4.47 -17.95
N GLN A 62 33.03 4.83 -16.78
CA GLN A 62 32.51 3.88 -15.78
C GLN A 62 31.30 3.14 -16.31
N VAL A 63 30.36 3.84 -16.97
CA VAL A 63 29.17 3.24 -17.57
C VAL A 63 29.53 2.19 -18.64
N LEU A 64 30.45 2.53 -19.54
CA LEU A 64 30.88 1.59 -20.59
C LEU A 64 31.67 0.41 -20.03
N SER A 65 32.49 0.61 -19.00
CA SER A 65 33.20 -0.48 -18.30
C SER A 65 32.23 -1.44 -17.62
N ALA A 66 31.23 -0.93 -16.91
CA ALA A 66 30.21 -1.75 -16.24
C ALA A 66 29.38 -2.57 -17.26
N ILE A 67 28.96 -1.96 -18.37
CA ILE A 67 28.26 -2.66 -19.44
C ILE A 67 29.16 -3.70 -20.12
N GLY A 68 30.46 -3.38 -20.30
CA GLY A 68 31.45 -4.29 -20.84
C GLY A 68 31.64 -5.56 -19.97
N GLY A 69 31.60 -5.38 -18.65
CA GLY A 69 31.74 -6.46 -17.66
C GLY A 69 30.48 -7.32 -17.49
N PHE A 70 29.34 -6.95 -18.04
CA PHE A 70 28.11 -7.72 -17.93
C PHE A 70 28.25 -9.15 -18.44
N THR A 71 27.84 -10.12 -17.61
CA THR A 71 27.73 -11.54 -17.97
C THR A 71 26.34 -12.06 -17.61
N TRP A 72 25.77 -12.92 -18.46
CA TRP A 72 24.44 -13.49 -18.24
C TRP A 72 24.36 -14.31 -16.95
N ALA A 73 25.42 -15.08 -16.66
CA ALA A 73 25.48 -15.95 -15.48
C ALA A 73 25.50 -15.15 -14.17
N GLU A 74 26.13 -13.98 -14.16
CA GLU A 74 26.16 -13.08 -13.00
C GLU A 74 24.81 -12.37 -12.83
N ALA A 75 24.21 -11.90 -13.93
CA ALA A 75 22.90 -11.29 -13.90
C ALA A 75 21.81 -12.26 -13.40
N GLU A 76 21.84 -13.54 -13.82
CA GLU A 76 20.90 -14.57 -13.32
C GLU A 76 21.09 -14.90 -11.84
N ARG A 77 22.26 -14.65 -11.27
CA ARG A 77 22.49 -14.83 -9.82
C ARG A 77 22.02 -13.63 -8.98
N VAL A 78 22.05 -12.44 -9.56
CA VAL A 78 21.78 -11.18 -8.84
C VAL A 78 20.33 -10.71 -9.03
N VAL A 79 19.73 -11.04 -10.19
CA VAL A 79 18.39 -10.56 -10.57
C VAL A 79 17.38 -11.70 -10.53
N THR A 80 16.38 -11.56 -9.67
CA THR A 80 15.22 -12.46 -9.67
C THR A 80 14.15 -11.88 -10.61
N LEU A 81 13.83 -12.60 -11.68
CA LEU A 81 12.79 -12.20 -12.61
C LEU A 81 11.44 -12.74 -12.17
N PRO A 82 10.36 -11.96 -12.29
CA PRO A 82 9.00 -12.44 -12.08
C PRO A 82 8.64 -13.51 -13.12
N GLU A 83 7.86 -14.53 -12.73
CA GLU A 83 7.39 -15.59 -13.64
C GLU A 83 6.60 -15.03 -14.84
N HIS A 84 5.90 -13.92 -14.63
CA HIS A 84 5.08 -13.23 -15.64
C HIS A 84 5.54 -11.79 -15.85
N SER A 85 6.43 -11.58 -16.83
CA SER A 85 6.86 -10.23 -17.18
C SER A 85 5.80 -9.47 -18.00
N THR A 86 5.73 -8.15 -17.80
CA THR A 86 4.88 -7.23 -18.60
C THR A 86 5.14 -7.39 -20.10
N ARG A 87 6.36 -7.71 -20.51
CA ARG A 87 6.76 -7.98 -21.88
C ARG A 87 6.14 -9.26 -22.43
N ALA A 88 6.17 -10.36 -21.67
CA ALA A 88 5.55 -11.63 -22.03
C ALA A 88 4.03 -11.49 -22.20
N LEU A 89 3.41 -10.72 -21.30
CA LEU A 89 1.99 -10.40 -21.33
C LEU A 89 1.59 -9.60 -22.58
N ASN A 90 2.33 -8.54 -22.91
CA ASN A 90 2.10 -7.74 -24.12
C ASN A 90 2.28 -8.56 -25.41
N ARG A 91 3.28 -9.44 -25.45
CA ARG A 91 3.50 -10.32 -26.59
C ARG A 91 2.39 -11.35 -26.76
N SER A 92 1.99 -12.03 -25.69
CA SER A 92 0.86 -12.95 -25.72
C SER A 92 -0.44 -12.28 -26.20
N PHE A 93 -0.68 -11.04 -25.74
CA PHE A 93 -1.80 -10.25 -26.22
C PHE A 93 -1.71 -9.94 -27.71
N GLN A 94 -0.56 -9.45 -28.20
CA GLN A 94 -0.35 -9.13 -29.63
C GLN A 94 -0.52 -10.38 -30.52
N GLU A 95 -0.01 -11.54 -30.10
CA GLU A 95 -0.15 -12.79 -30.82
C GLU A 95 -1.62 -13.26 -30.90
N LYS A 96 -2.35 -13.20 -29.78
CA LYS A 96 -3.78 -13.54 -29.73
C LYS A 96 -4.62 -12.56 -30.56
N LEU A 97 -4.35 -11.25 -30.46
CA LEU A 97 -5.02 -10.21 -31.24
C LEU A 97 -4.80 -10.40 -32.73
N ALA A 98 -3.54 -10.53 -33.14
CA ALA A 98 -3.18 -10.77 -34.54
C ALA A 98 -3.82 -12.07 -35.06
N GLY A 99 -3.79 -13.15 -34.28
CA GLY A 99 -4.43 -14.43 -34.64
C GLY A 99 -5.94 -14.29 -34.86
N LYS A 100 -6.66 -13.57 -33.97
CA LYS A 100 -8.10 -13.33 -34.12
C LYS A 100 -8.43 -12.43 -35.34
N VAL A 101 -7.68 -11.34 -35.52
CA VAL A 101 -7.91 -10.39 -36.63
C VAL A 101 -7.58 -11.05 -37.97
N LEU A 102 -6.40 -11.69 -38.10
CA LEU A 102 -5.99 -12.38 -39.32
C LEU A 102 -6.90 -13.60 -39.62
N GLY A 103 -7.28 -14.37 -38.60
CA GLY A 103 -8.23 -15.45 -38.74
C GLY A 103 -9.60 -14.98 -39.26
N LYS A 104 -10.14 -13.87 -38.71
CA LYS A 104 -11.39 -13.28 -39.19
C LYS A 104 -11.28 -12.79 -40.64
N ALA A 105 -10.18 -12.10 -40.97
CA ALA A 105 -9.93 -11.60 -42.32
C ALA A 105 -9.81 -12.77 -43.33
N ALA A 106 -9.03 -13.80 -43.00
CA ALA A 106 -8.88 -15.00 -43.82
C ALA A 106 -10.21 -15.72 -44.04
N CYS A 107 -11.01 -15.91 -42.98
CA CYS A 107 -12.33 -16.50 -43.11
C CYS A 107 -13.28 -15.67 -43.98
N THR A 108 -13.17 -14.34 -43.90
CA THR A 108 -14.04 -13.44 -44.70
C THR A 108 -13.64 -13.44 -46.17
N LEU A 109 -12.33 -13.50 -46.48
CA LEU A 109 -11.79 -13.40 -47.86
C LEU A 109 -11.80 -14.75 -48.56
N PHE A 110 -11.48 -15.85 -47.88
CA PHE A 110 -11.21 -17.13 -48.53
C PHE A 110 -12.30 -18.19 -48.35
N LEU A 111 -13.19 -18.09 -47.33
CA LEU A 111 -14.23 -19.08 -47.12
C LEU A 111 -15.50 -18.78 -47.96
N PRO A 112 -16.06 -19.81 -48.65
CA PRO A 112 -17.37 -19.70 -49.28
C PRO A 112 -18.50 -19.44 -48.27
N ALA A 113 -19.58 -18.77 -48.72
CA ALA A 113 -20.68 -18.36 -47.85
C ALA A 113 -21.26 -19.50 -46.96
N PRO A 114 -21.51 -20.74 -47.44
CA PRO A 114 -22.07 -21.79 -46.61
C PRO A 114 -21.11 -22.25 -45.50
N LEU A 115 -19.80 -22.29 -45.77
CA LEU A 115 -18.78 -22.63 -44.77
C LEU A 115 -18.64 -21.52 -43.74
N ARG A 116 -18.73 -20.25 -44.13
CA ARG A 116 -18.78 -19.13 -43.19
C ARG A 116 -19.98 -19.23 -42.25
N ALA A 117 -21.16 -19.55 -42.79
CA ALA A 117 -22.37 -19.75 -41.96
C ALA A 117 -22.19 -20.90 -40.97
N ALA A 118 -21.66 -22.05 -41.40
CA ALA A 118 -21.38 -23.19 -40.52
C ALA A 118 -20.37 -22.82 -39.41
N GLN A 119 -19.34 -22.07 -39.74
CA GLN A 119 -18.36 -21.59 -38.75
C GLN A 119 -19.01 -20.64 -37.73
N VAL A 120 -19.86 -19.68 -38.15
CA VAL A 120 -20.58 -18.78 -37.28
C VAL A 120 -21.50 -19.56 -36.33
N ILE A 121 -22.24 -20.57 -36.85
CA ILE A 121 -23.09 -21.44 -36.02
C ILE A 121 -22.27 -22.19 -34.97
N ARG A 122 -21.10 -22.71 -35.33
CA ARG A 122 -20.22 -23.40 -34.37
C ARG A 122 -19.72 -22.44 -33.26
N HIS A 123 -19.32 -21.23 -33.64
CA HIS A 123 -18.84 -20.21 -32.69
C HIS A 123 -19.96 -19.64 -31.80
N MET A 124 -21.22 -19.70 -32.21
CA MET A 124 -22.37 -19.26 -31.43
C MET A 124 -22.67 -20.18 -30.22
N ILE A 125 -22.31 -21.44 -30.28
CA ILE A 125 -22.66 -22.44 -29.25
C ILE A 125 -22.21 -22.04 -27.84
N PRO A 126 -20.97 -21.57 -27.59
CA PRO A 126 -20.54 -21.12 -26.27
C PRO A 126 -21.37 -19.97 -25.73
N PHE A 127 -21.70 -18.98 -26.56
CA PHE A 127 -22.52 -17.83 -26.14
C PHE A 127 -23.93 -18.24 -25.76
N LEU A 128 -24.57 -19.10 -26.56
CA LEU A 128 -25.90 -19.63 -26.23
C LEU A 128 -25.90 -20.47 -24.96
N ARG A 129 -24.85 -21.26 -24.73
CA ARG A 129 -24.70 -22.02 -23.45
C ARG A 129 -24.57 -21.09 -22.25
N LYS A 130 -23.78 -20.01 -22.32
CA LYS A 130 -23.69 -18.99 -21.26
C LYS A 130 -25.05 -18.37 -20.98
N GLY A 131 -25.76 -17.92 -22.03
CA GLY A 131 -27.10 -17.35 -21.90
C GLY A 131 -28.15 -18.31 -21.31
N LEU A 132 -28.16 -19.59 -21.75
CA LEU A 132 -29.04 -20.62 -21.21
C LEU A 132 -28.74 -20.93 -19.73
N HIS A 133 -27.46 -20.87 -19.34
CA HIS A 133 -27.07 -21.04 -17.94
C HIS A 133 -27.61 -19.91 -17.07
N CYS A 134 -27.57 -18.66 -17.54
CA CYS A 134 -28.16 -17.50 -16.85
C CYS A 134 -29.69 -17.66 -16.68
N LEU A 135 -30.39 -18.12 -17.71
CA LEU A 135 -31.82 -18.41 -17.64
C LEU A 135 -32.16 -19.50 -16.62
N ARG A 136 -31.38 -20.58 -16.58
CA ARG A 136 -31.55 -21.66 -15.58
C ARG A 136 -31.37 -21.16 -14.15
N GLN A 137 -30.44 -20.20 -13.94
CA GLN A 137 -30.20 -19.57 -12.63
C GLN A 137 -31.22 -18.47 -12.31
N ARG A 138 -32.20 -18.18 -13.19
CA ARG A 138 -33.17 -17.08 -13.08
C ARG A 138 -32.49 -15.71 -12.87
N ARG A 139 -31.31 -15.52 -13.45
CA ARG A 139 -30.52 -14.26 -13.36
C ARG A 139 -30.52 -13.60 -14.74
N ILE A 140 -30.91 -12.34 -14.78
CA ILE A 140 -30.82 -11.51 -16.00
C ILE A 140 -29.49 -10.79 -15.98
N LYS A 141 -28.54 -11.26 -16.79
CA LYS A 141 -27.19 -10.73 -16.91
C LYS A 141 -26.85 -10.44 -18.38
N VAL A 142 -25.69 -9.81 -18.61
CA VAL A 142 -25.21 -9.42 -19.94
C VAL A 142 -25.05 -10.61 -20.88
N GLU A 143 -24.62 -11.77 -20.37
CA GLU A 143 -24.48 -13.01 -21.16
C GLU A 143 -25.81 -13.46 -21.80
N LEU A 144 -26.96 -13.06 -21.23
CA LEU A 144 -28.26 -13.30 -21.80
C LEU A 144 -28.56 -12.32 -22.94
N LEU A 145 -28.14 -11.03 -22.83
CA LEU A 145 -28.23 -10.05 -23.91
C LEU A 145 -27.45 -10.51 -25.15
N ASP A 146 -26.20 -10.93 -24.95
CA ASP A 146 -25.32 -11.41 -26.00
C ASP A 146 -25.91 -12.64 -26.70
N ALA A 147 -26.34 -13.63 -25.92
CA ALA A 147 -26.94 -14.85 -26.45
C ALA A 147 -28.19 -14.57 -27.28
N LEU A 148 -29.08 -13.67 -26.81
CA LEU A 148 -30.28 -13.29 -27.54
C LEU A 148 -29.96 -12.52 -28.82
N SER A 149 -29.05 -11.59 -28.77
CA SER A 149 -28.63 -10.79 -29.92
C SER A 149 -28.04 -11.65 -31.02
N ILE A 150 -27.12 -12.55 -30.65
CA ILE A 150 -26.50 -13.51 -31.58
C ILE A 150 -27.56 -14.50 -32.11
N GLY A 151 -28.41 -15.03 -31.23
CA GLY A 151 -29.43 -15.98 -31.58
C GLY A 151 -30.47 -15.42 -32.54
N ILE A 152 -31.00 -14.22 -32.29
CA ILE A 152 -31.97 -13.53 -33.15
C ILE A 152 -31.35 -13.23 -34.53
N SER A 153 -30.09 -12.76 -34.57
CA SER A 153 -29.36 -12.49 -35.83
C SER A 153 -29.21 -13.77 -36.67
N ALA A 154 -28.87 -14.89 -36.02
CA ALA A 154 -28.73 -16.19 -36.68
C ALA A 154 -30.08 -16.73 -37.18
N CYS A 155 -31.18 -16.61 -36.42
CA CYS A 155 -32.52 -17.00 -36.84
C CYS A 155 -32.99 -16.21 -38.09
N ARG A 156 -32.56 -14.97 -38.22
CA ARG A 156 -32.80 -14.13 -39.41
C ARG A 156 -31.87 -14.46 -40.61
N ARG A 157 -31.02 -15.46 -40.49
CA ARG A 157 -29.96 -15.81 -41.45
C ARG A 157 -28.96 -14.69 -41.70
N ASP A 158 -28.86 -13.71 -40.78
CA ASP A 158 -27.87 -12.63 -40.84
C ASP A 158 -26.61 -13.11 -40.10
N PHE A 159 -25.90 -14.06 -40.70
CA PHE A 159 -24.66 -14.61 -40.18
C PHE A 159 -23.52 -13.58 -40.19
N GLY A 160 -23.63 -12.53 -41.04
CA GLY A 160 -22.68 -11.43 -41.06
C GLY A 160 -22.68 -10.64 -39.76
N THR A 161 -23.86 -10.16 -39.37
CA THR A 161 -24.06 -9.44 -38.11
C THR A 161 -23.72 -10.32 -36.90
N ALA A 162 -24.25 -11.58 -36.85
CA ALA A 162 -23.95 -12.51 -35.75
C ALA A 162 -22.41 -12.74 -35.58
N GLY A 163 -21.71 -12.95 -36.70
CA GLY A 163 -20.26 -13.17 -36.69
C GLY A 163 -19.45 -11.91 -36.37
N ALA A 164 -19.95 -10.71 -36.72
CA ALA A 164 -19.31 -9.44 -36.34
C ALA A 164 -19.46 -9.15 -34.85
N VAL A 165 -20.67 -9.36 -34.31
CA VAL A 165 -20.96 -9.20 -32.87
C VAL A 165 -20.10 -10.13 -32.04
N MET A 166 -20.07 -11.44 -32.33
CA MET A 166 -19.23 -12.39 -31.61
C MET A 166 -17.75 -12.00 -31.65
N PHE A 167 -17.23 -11.58 -32.81
CA PHE A 167 -15.86 -11.11 -32.93
C PHE A 167 -15.56 -9.89 -32.07
N LEU A 168 -16.48 -8.92 -32.03
CA LEU A 168 -16.34 -7.72 -31.21
C LEU A 168 -16.38 -8.03 -29.70
N LEU A 169 -17.27 -8.94 -29.29
CA LEU A 169 -17.33 -9.41 -27.91
C LEU A 169 -16.05 -10.13 -27.49
N GLU A 170 -15.56 -11.05 -28.31
CA GLU A 170 -14.29 -11.75 -28.04
C GLU A 170 -13.08 -10.80 -28.03
N LEU A 171 -13.10 -9.76 -28.85
CA LEU A 171 -12.07 -8.74 -28.85
C LEU A 171 -12.14 -7.89 -27.59
N GLY A 172 -13.35 -7.55 -27.15
CA GLY A 172 -13.61 -6.86 -25.88
C GLY A 172 -13.08 -7.66 -24.67
N GLU A 173 -13.45 -8.96 -24.56
CA GLU A 173 -12.95 -9.84 -23.50
C GLU A 173 -11.41 -9.95 -23.50
N LEU A 174 -10.77 -10.01 -24.69
CA LEU A 174 -9.31 -10.07 -24.80
C LEU A 174 -8.64 -8.76 -24.34
N LEU A 175 -9.20 -7.62 -24.70
CA LEU A 175 -8.70 -6.30 -24.29
C LEU A 175 -8.88 -6.09 -22.79
N GLU A 176 -10.02 -6.52 -22.23
CA GLU A 176 -10.31 -6.46 -20.81
C GLU A 176 -9.30 -7.28 -20.00
N ASP A 177 -9.08 -8.56 -20.36
CA ASP A 177 -8.11 -9.43 -19.67
C ASP A 177 -6.69 -8.85 -19.73
N TRP A 178 -6.27 -8.36 -20.90
CA TRP A 178 -4.97 -7.72 -21.04
C TRP A 178 -4.82 -6.45 -20.20
N THR A 179 -5.82 -5.57 -20.23
CA THR A 179 -5.79 -4.29 -19.51
C THR A 179 -5.71 -4.52 -18.01
N ARG A 180 -6.50 -5.47 -17.49
CA ARG A 180 -6.47 -5.87 -16.08
C ARG A 180 -5.09 -6.43 -15.68
N LYS A 181 -4.59 -7.43 -16.42
CA LYS A 181 -3.29 -8.04 -16.14
C LYS A 181 -2.14 -7.05 -16.22
N LYS A 182 -2.18 -6.15 -17.21
CA LYS A 182 -1.18 -5.11 -17.35
C LYS A 182 -1.19 -4.14 -16.18
N SER A 183 -2.37 -3.70 -15.74
CA SER A 183 -2.50 -2.79 -14.61
C SER A 183 -1.97 -3.39 -13.30
N VAL A 184 -2.25 -4.68 -13.06
CA VAL A 184 -1.71 -5.43 -11.91
C VAL A 184 -0.19 -5.54 -12.00
N ALA A 185 0.36 -5.87 -13.19
CA ALA A 185 1.80 -5.98 -13.40
C ALA A 185 2.52 -4.63 -13.21
N ASP A 186 1.98 -3.55 -13.78
CA ASP A 186 2.53 -2.19 -13.63
C ASP A 186 2.52 -1.74 -12.15
N LEU A 187 1.47 -2.08 -11.39
CA LEU A 187 1.41 -1.81 -9.95
C LEU A 187 2.44 -2.64 -9.18
N ALA A 188 2.53 -3.94 -9.46
CA ALA A 188 3.51 -4.82 -8.81
C ALA A 188 4.96 -4.37 -9.10
N GLU A 189 5.26 -3.94 -10.32
CA GLU A 189 6.56 -3.36 -10.68
C GLU A 189 6.86 -2.10 -9.88
N SER A 190 5.88 -1.19 -9.75
CA SER A 190 6.03 0.05 -8.97
C SER A 190 6.30 -0.21 -7.49
N LEU A 191 5.63 -1.19 -6.88
CA LEU A 191 5.79 -1.54 -5.47
C LEU A 191 7.06 -2.38 -5.20
N SER A 192 7.60 -3.09 -6.19
CA SER A 192 8.78 -3.95 -6.04
C SER A 192 10.13 -3.22 -6.08
N LEU A 193 10.15 -1.94 -6.38
CA LEU A 193 11.39 -1.12 -6.48
C LEU A 193 12.12 -0.91 -5.15
N HIS A 194 11.52 -1.25 -4.00
CA HIS A 194 12.15 -1.13 -2.69
C HIS A 194 12.97 -2.38 -2.38
N VAL A 195 14.28 -2.22 -2.31
CA VAL A 195 15.21 -3.31 -1.97
C VAL A 195 15.18 -3.52 -0.46
N ASP A 196 14.53 -4.59 0.00
CA ASP A 196 14.62 -5.00 1.39
C ASP A 196 15.98 -5.63 1.66
N ARG A 197 16.62 -5.15 2.71
CA ARG A 197 17.89 -5.67 3.21
C ARG A 197 17.64 -6.37 4.54
N VAL A 198 18.43 -7.38 4.82
CA VAL A 198 18.39 -8.15 6.06
C VAL A 198 19.78 -8.21 6.68
N TRP A 199 19.85 -8.29 8.01
CA TRP A 199 21.11 -8.48 8.72
C TRP A 199 21.46 -9.97 8.73
N LEU A 200 22.58 -10.33 8.09
CA LEU A 200 23.15 -11.68 8.15
C LEU A 200 24.22 -11.76 9.23
N GLN A 201 24.10 -12.74 10.12
CA GLN A 201 25.14 -13.10 11.07
C GLN A 201 26.24 -13.87 10.34
N THR A 202 27.43 -13.30 10.25
CA THR A 202 28.62 -13.94 9.69
C THR A 202 29.71 -14.09 10.74
N PRO A 203 30.73 -14.95 10.54
CA PRO A 203 31.86 -15.06 11.46
C PRO A 203 32.63 -13.73 11.66
N ALA A 204 32.48 -12.77 10.73
CA ALA A 204 33.12 -11.46 10.79
C ALA A 204 32.20 -10.37 11.42
N GLY A 205 31.00 -10.72 11.86
CA GLY A 205 29.99 -9.81 12.39
C GLY A 205 28.72 -9.76 11.54
N GLU A 206 27.82 -8.84 11.86
CA GLU A 206 26.56 -8.65 11.13
C GLU A 206 26.79 -7.82 9.85
N VAL A 207 26.26 -8.30 8.73
CA VAL A 207 26.37 -7.65 7.43
C VAL A 207 24.98 -7.41 6.84
N LEU A 208 24.70 -6.16 6.50
CA LEU A 208 23.44 -5.78 5.86
C LEU A 208 23.43 -6.22 4.38
N THR A 209 22.66 -7.24 4.08
CA THR A 209 22.65 -7.94 2.78
C THR A 209 21.27 -7.84 2.12
N PRO A 210 21.16 -7.64 0.78
CA PRO A 210 19.89 -7.72 0.09
C PRO A 210 19.24 -9.11 0.28
N ILE A 211 17.92 -9.13 0.53
CA ILE A 211 17.17 -10.39 0.79
C ILE A 211 17.32 -11.41 -0.36
N ALA A 212 17.46 -10.94 -1.59
CA ALA A 212 17.69 -11.81 -2.77
C ALA A 212 19.01 -12.60 -2.74
N GLN A 213 19.95 -12.23 -1.86
CA GLN A 213 21.24 -12.91 -1.69
C GLN A 213 21.25 -13.91 -0.53
N VAL A 214 20.18 -13.95 0.25
CA VAL A 214 20.01 -14.89 1.38
C VAL A 214 19.85 -16.30 0.84
N ARG A 215 20.66 -17.23 1.35
CA ARG A 215 20.67 -18.65 0.97
C ARG A 215 20.08 -19.53 2.06
N PRO A 216 19.57 -20.71 1.72
CA PRO A 216 19.22 -21.71 2.75
C PRO A 216 20.43 -22.01 3.64
N GLY A 217 20.23 -21.98 4.95
CA GLY A 217 21.27 -22.13 5.97
C GLY A 217 21.91 -20.81 6.43
N ASP A 218 21.63 -19.67 5.78
CA ASP A 218 22.09 -18.38 6.26
C ASP A 218 21.34 -17.99 7.56
N ARG A 219 22.06 -17.34 8.46
CA ARG A 219 21.56 -16.87 9.73
C ARG A 219 21.15 -15.41 9.63
N VAL A 220 19.85 -15.15 9.77
CA VAL A 220 19.26 -13.81 9.67
C VAL A 220 18.94 -13.31 11.08
N VAL A 221 19.46 -12.13 11.41
CA VAL A 221 19.19 -11.46 12.70
C VAL A 221 17.95 -10.60 12.55
N ILE A 222 16.98 -10.77 13.44
CA ILE A 222 15.72 -10.02 13.45
C ILE A 222 15.49 -9.47 14.86
N ARG A 223 15.29 -8.16 14.92
CA ARG A 223 15.02 -7.41 16.15
C ARG A 223 13.53 -7.13 16.30
N ALA A 224 13.13 -6.75 17.49
CA ALA A 224 11.75 -6.32 17.75
C ALA A 224 11.29 -5.28 16.71
N GLY A 225 10.06 -5.46 16.20
CA GLY A 225 9.52 -4.68 15.10
C GLY A 225 9.91 -5.17 13.70
N GLY A 226 10.81 -6.17 13.58
CA GLY A 226 11.25 -6.71 12.29
C GLY A 226 10.34 -7.79 11.73
N VAL A 227 10.16 -7.82 10.39
CA VAL A 227 9.50 -8.94 9.69
C VAL A 227 10.48 -10.08 9.48
N ILE A 228 10.02 -11.29 9.71
CA ILE A 228 10.72 -12.51 9.36
C ILE A 228 10.73 -12.65 7.82
N PRO A 229 11.92 -12.62 7.20
CA PRO A 229 12.00 -12.52 5.73
C PRO A 229 11.91 -13.86 5.02
N VAL A 230 12.17 -14.96 5.73
CA VAL A 230 12.26 -16.33 5.17
C VAL A 230 11.69 -17.34 6.16
N ASP A 231 11.11 -18.42 5.63
CA ASP A 231 10.73 -19.56 6.47
C ASP A 231 11.95 -20.22 7.08
N GLY A 232 11.92 -20.49 8.37
CA GLY A 232 13.08 -21.04 9.04
C GLY A 232 12.80 -21.58 10.44
N VAL A 233 13.88 -21.78 11.17
CA VAL A 233 13.85 -22.17 12.56
C VAL A 233 14.62 -21.14 13.36
N LEU A 234 14.08 -20.76 14.49
CA LEU A 234 14.77 -19.90 15.45
C LEU A 234 16.01 -20.64 15.96
N ALA A 235 17.20 -20.10 15.63
CA ALA A 235 18.46 -20.71 15.99
C ALA A 235 18.97 -20.22 17.34
N GLU A 236 18.84 -18.92 17.62
CA GLU A 236 19.30 -18.26 18.84
C GLU A 236 18.32 -17.17 19.29
N GLY A 237 18.26 -16.90 20.58
CA GLY A 237 17.40 -15.89 21.19
C GLY A 237 16.00 -16.42 21.54
N GLU A 238 15.18 -15.55 22.15
CA GLU A 238 13.75 -15.78 22.39
C GLU A 238 12.99 -14.57 21.83
N ALA A 239 11.86 -14.82 21.18
CA ALA A 239 11.06 -13.78 20.57
C ALA A 239 9.56 -14.09 20.63
N THR A 240 8.76 -13.06 20.80
CA THR A 240 7.31 -13.15 20.67
C THR A 240 6.94 -12.74 19.25
N VAL A 241 6.33 -13.66 18.49
CA VAL A 241 6.06 -13.50 17.06
C VAL A 241 4.57 -13.38 16.81
N ASN A 242 4.16 -12.27 16.18
CA ASN A 242 2.80 -12.09 15.71
C ASN A 242 2.63 -12.85 14.37
N GLN A 243 1.67 -13.77 14.37
CA GLN A 243 1.35 -14.63 13.23
C GLN A 243 -0.04 -14.30 12.64
N ALA A 244 -0.64 -13.18 13.01
CA ALA A 244 -1.99 -12.79 12.57
C ALA A 244 -2.13 -12.75 11.04
N SER A 245 -1.06 -12.41 10.32
CA SER A 245 -1.00 -12.43 8.86
C SER A 245 -1.21 -13.82 8.25
N LEU A 246 -0.87 -14.89 8.97
CA LEU A 246 -0.98 -16.28 8.52
C LEU A 246 -2.19 -17.00 9.11
N THR A 247 -2.42 -16.82 10.40
CA THR A 247 -3.45 -17.57 11.16
C THR A 247 -4.74 -16.81 11.34
N GLY A 248 -4.71 -15.48 11.21
CA GLY A 248 -5.82 -14.58 11.53
C GLY A 248 -6.03 -14.37 13.04
N GLU A 249 -5.21 -14.98 13.88
CA GLU A 249 -5.30 -14.84 15.35
C GLU A 249 -4.38 -13.71 15.81
N PRO A 250 -4.89 -12.69 16.52
CA PRO A 250 -4.11 -11.51 16.92
C PRO A 250 -3.19 -11.75 18.12
N VAL A 251 -3.21 -12.95 18.72
CA VAL A 251 -2.39 -13.24 19.92
C VAL A 251 -0.97 -13.63 19.50
N PRO A 252 0.06 -12.88 19.93
CA PRO A 252 1.44 -13.21 19.64
C PRO A 252 1.88 -14.52 20.28
N VAL A 253 2.71 -15.30 19.58
CA VAL A 253 3.14 -16.63 20.00
C VAL A 253 4.61 -16.57 20.43
N PRO A 254 4.95 -16.94 21.69
CA PRO A 254 6.35 -17.02 22.11
C PRO A 254 7.08 -18.14 21.38
N LYS A 255 8.24 -17.82 20.81
CA LYS A 255 9.13 -18.75 20.10
C LYS A 255 10.45 -18.87 20.83
N ARG A 256 10.95 -20.12 20.91
CA ARG A 256 12.23 -20.49 21.50
C ARG A 256 13.12 -21.17 20.47
N PRO A 257 14.43 -21.28 20.72
CA PRO A 257 15.34 -22.03 19.84
C PRO A 257 14.78 -23.40 19.46
N GLY A 258 14.80 -23.73 18.16
CA GLY A 258 14.18 -24.92 17.58
C GLY A 258 12.72 -24.72 17.13
N GLY A 259 12.08 -23.61 17.47
CA GLY A 259 10.71 -23.28 17.04
C GLY A 259 10.65 -22.86 15.56
N ALA A 260 9.64 -23.34 14.83
CA ALA A 260 9.42 -22.92 13.45
C ALA A 260 8.89 -21.48 13.41
N VAL A 261 9.42 -20.70 12.47
CA VAL A 261 9.02 -19.32 12.16
C VAL A 261 8.75 -19.19 10.67
N TYR A 262 7.82 -18.32 10.32
CA TYR A 262 7.30 -18.19 8.95
C TYR A 262 7.55 -16.82 8.38
N ALA A 263 7.89 -16.76 7.11
CA ALA A 263 8.05 -15.51 6.37
C ALA A 263 6.76 -14.67 6.39
N GLY A 264 6.92 -13.34 6.57
CA GLY A 264 5.80 -12.41 6.65
C GLY A 264 5.20 -12.26 8.05
N THR A 265 5.69 -13.02 9.06
CA THR A 265 5.32 -12.80 10.46
C THR A 265 6.27 -11.78 11.11
N VAL A 266 5.86 -11.18 12.21
CA VAL A 266 6.56 -10.05 12.83
C VAL A 266 7.01 -10.39 14.23
N VAL A 267 8.25 -10.05 14.57
CA VAL A 267 8.78 -10.13 15.95
C VAL A 267 8.25 -8.92 16.71
N GLU A 268 7.37 -9.13 17.69
CA GLU A 268 6.86 -8.04 18.55
C GLU A 268 7.85 -7.70 19.65
N GLU A 269 8.39 -8.71 20.32
CA GLU A 269 9.34 -8.55 21.42
C GLU A 269 10.51 -9.51 21.27
N GLY A 270 11.67 -9.08 21.74
CA GLY A 270 12.90 -9.85 21.73
C GLY A 270 13.76 -9.65 20.49
N GLU A 271 14.89 -10.34 20.47
CA GLU A 271 15.80 -10.43 19.33
C GLU A 271 16.07 -11.91 19.05
N CYS A 272 16.03 -12.28 17.79
CA CYS A 272 16.23 -13.66 17.39
C CYS A 272 17.08 -13.81 16.14
N VAL A 273 17.83 -14.91 16.08
CA VAL A 273 18.55 -15.35 14.88
C VAL A 273 17.80 -16.52 14.27
N ILE A 274 17.44 -16.38 13.01
CA ILE A 274 16.68 -17.39 12.28
C ILE A 274 17.59 -18.05 11.25
N GLU A 275 17.62 -19.38 11.23
CA GLU A 275 18.26 -20.17 10.18
C GLU A 275 17.22 -20.46 9.09
N GLY A 276 17.40 -19.88 7.89
CA GLY A 276 16.53 -20.09 6.72
C GLY A 276 16.58 -21.52 6.20
N ARG A 277 15.46 -22.23 6.20
CA ARG A 277 15.36 -23.62 5.69
C ARG A 277 15.10 -23.67 4.20
N GLN A 278 14.35 -22.71 3.68
CA GLN A 278 14.13 -22.54 2.22
C GLN A 278 14.02 -21.04 1.96
N ALA A 279 14.68 -20.56 0.89
CA ALA A 279 14.25 -19.32 0.30
C ALA A 279 12.81 -19.57 -0.11
N SER A 280 11.85 -18.90 0.54
CA SER A 280 10.43 -19.02 0.19
C SER A 280 10.33 -18.83 -1.32
N GLY A 281 9.78 -19.80 -2.04
CA GLY A 281 9.68 -19.78 -3.51
C GLY A 281 8.74 -18.72 -4.05
N GLN A 282 8.18 -17.87 -3.18
CA GLN A 282 7.43 -16.68 -3.56
C GLN A 282 8.37 -15.48 -3.57
N SER A 283 8.67 -15.00 -4.77
CA SER A 283 9.35 -13.72 -4.92
C SER A 283 8.50 -12.62 -4.25
N ARG A 284 9.14 -11.53 -3.80
CA ARG A 284 8.41 -10.34 -3.30
C ARG A 284 7.34 -9.87 -4.29
N TYR A 285 7.59 -10.02 -5.59
CA TYR A 285 6.64 -9.78 -6.66
C TYR A 285 5.36 -10.63 -6.49
N ASP A 286 5.49 -11.93 -6.19
CA ASP A 286 4.34 -12.82 -5.99
C ASP A 286 3.56 -12.48 -4.73
N GLN A 287 4.24 -12.04 -3.66
CA GLN A 287 3.59 -11.52 -2.45
C GLN A 287 2.80 -10.24 -2.76
N ILE A 288 3.39 -9.32 -3.54
CA ILE A 288 2.72 -8.10 -3.99
C ILE A 288 1.53 -8.43 -4.90
N VAL A 289 1.68 -9.34 -5.84
CA VAL A 289 0.57 -9.81 -6.69
C VAL A 289 -0.55 -10.41 -5.84
N THR A 290 -0.22 -11.25 -4.86
CA THR A 290 -1.20 -11.81 -3.91
C THR A 290 -1.88 -10.71 -3.08
N MET A 291 -1.13 -9.70 -2.63
CA MET A 291 -1.69 -8.55 -1.93
C MET A 291 -2.65 -7.76 -2.82
N ILE A 292 -2.30 -7.53 -4.09
CA ILE A 292 -3.16 -6.86 -5.07
C ILE A 292 -4.42 -7.68 -5.34
N GLU A 293 -4.31 -9.01 -5.49
CA GLU A 293 -5.45 -9.90 -5.67
C GLU A 293 -6.38 -9.90 -4.45
N ARG A 294 -5.83 -9.89 -3.23
CA ARG A 294 -6.61 -9.70 -2.00
C ARG A 294 -7.26 -8.31 -1.94
N SER A 295 -6.53 -7.27 -2.38
CA SER A 295 -7.06 -5.89 -2.49
C SER A 295 -8.25 -5.81 -3.47
N GLU A 296 -8.23 -6.56 -4.57
CA GLU A 296 -9.39 -6.67 -5.49
C GLU A 296 -10.62 -7.29 -4.80
N GLN A 297 -10.43 -8.12 -3.77
CA GLN A 297 -11.54 -8.65 -2.97
C GLN A 297 -12.13 -7.61 -2.00
N MET A 298 -11.32 -6.64 -1.56
CA MET A 298 -11.75 -5.51 -0.72
C MET A 298 -12.26 -4.35 -1.57
N LYS A 299 -13.34 -4.60 -2.32
CA LYS A 299 -13.96 -3.61 -3.21
C LYS A 299 -14.44 -2.39 -2.43
N SER A 300 -14.24 -1.21 -3.01
CA SER A 300 -14.83 0.01 -2.49
C SER A 300 -16.36 -0.02 -2.56
N ALA A 301 -17.05 0.74 -1.71
CA ALA A 301 -18.50 0.84 -1.77
C ALA A 301 -18.97 1.45 -3.09
N ALA A 302 -18.21 2.40 -3.66
CA ALA A 302 -18.46 2.98 -4.98
C ALA A 302 -18.36 1.92 -6.09
N GLU A 303 -17.34 1.05 -6.04
CA GLU A 303 -17.15 -0.04 -6.98
C GLU A 303 -18.27 -1.09 -6.88
N ALA A 304 -18.63 -1.50 -5.66
CA ALA A 304 -19.74 -2.41 -5.41
C ALA A 304 -21.08 -1.83 -5.88
N LYS A 305 -21.32 -0.54 -5.61
CA LYS A 305 -22.51 0.19 -6.06
C LYS A 305 -22.60 0.28 -7.58
N ALA A 306 -21.49 0.56 -8.26
CA ALA A 306 -21.44 0.62 -9.71
C ALA A 306 -21.68 -0.74 -10.37
N SER A 307 -21.05 -1.80 -9.85
CA SER A 307 -21.28 -3.17 -10.30
C SER A 307 -22.76 -3.58 -10.09
N GLY A 308 -23.32 -3.26 -8.93
CA GLY A 308 -24.73 -3.53 -8.63
C GLY A 308 -25.70 -2.73 -9.50
N LEU A 309 -25.35 -1.49 -9.85
CA LEU A 309 -26.18 -0.68 -10.74
C LEU A 309 -26.08 -1.18 -12.20
N ALA A 310 -24.89 -1.58 -12.63
CA ALA A 310 -24.68 -2.15 -13.95
C ALA A 310 -25.61 -3.36 -14.18
N ASP A 311 -25.67 -4.30 -13.22
CA ASP A 311 -26.56 -5.45 -13.30
C ASP A 311 -28.05 -5.05 -13.25
N LYS A 312 -28.42 -4.03 -12.48
CA LYS A 312 -29.79 -3.49 -12.44
C LYS A 312 -30.23 -2.81 -13.73
N LEU A 313 -29.31 -2.33 -14.56
CA LEU A 313 -29.63 -1.67 -15.84
C LEU A 313 -29.96 -2.69 -16.94
N VAL A 314 -29.50 -3.93 -16.87
CA VAL A 314 -29.75 -4.96 -17.89
C VAL A 314 -31.24 -5.19 -18.17
N PRO A 315 -32.15 -5.32 -17.19
CA PRO A 315 -33.59 -5.42 -17.43
C PRO A 315 -34.17 -4.23 -18.20
N TYR A 316 -33.64 -3.01 -17.96
CA TYR A 316 -34.11 -1.80 -18.67
C TYR A 316 -33.66 -1.80 -20.13
N THR A 317 -32.48 -2.35 -20.44
CA THR A 317 -32.03 -2.55 -21.82
C THR A 317 -32.93 -3.52 -22.55
N PHE A 318 -33.36 -4.62 -21.92
CA PHE A 318 -34.38 -5.53 -22.47
C PHE A 318 -35.71 -4.84 -22.69
N ALA A 319 -36.20 -4.11 -21.71
CA ALA A 319 -37.48 -3.37 -21.83
C ALA A 319 -37.40 -2.31 -22.95
N GLY A 320 -36.28 -1.58 -23.05
CA GLY A 320 -36.04 -0.62 -24.12
C GLY A 320 -35.98 -1.27 -25.49
N SER A 321 -35.34 -2.43 -25.63
CA SER A 321 -35.32 -3.21 -26.87
C SER A 321 -36.69 -3.69 -27.28
N LEU A 322 -37.47 -4.25 -26.33
CA LEU A 322 -38.84 -4.69 -26.57
C LEU A 322 -39.73 -3.51 -26.97
N LEU A 323 -39.65 -2.40 -26.26
CA LEU A 323 -40.41 -1.19 -26.59
C LEU A 323 -40.02 -0.67 -28.01
N GLY A 324 -38.70 -0.65 -28.32
CA GLY A 324 -38.22 -0.29 -29.65
C GLY A 324 -38.80 -1.21 -30.74
N PHE A 325 -38.89 -2.51 -30.48
CA PHE A 325 -39.56 -3.44 -31.41
C PHE A 325 -41.04 -3.15 -31.57
N VAL A 326 -41.77 -2.99 -30.46
CA VAL A 326 -43.23 -2.72 -30.49
C VAL A 326 -43.55 -1.43 -31.23
N LEU A 327 -42.82 -0.37 -30.96
CA LEU A 327 -43.03 0.95 -31.55
C LEU A 327 -42.66 0.99 -33.05
N THR A 328 -41.54 0.37 -33.42
CA THR A 328 -40.96 0.51 -34.76
C THR A 328 -41.22 -0.69 -35.66
N ARG A 329 -41.71 -1.81 -35.13
CA ARG A 329 -41.83 -3.11 -35.79
C ARG A 329 -40.55 -3.58 -36.51
N SER A 330 -39.41 -3.04 -36.11
CA SER A 330 -38.10 -3.31 -36.68
C SER A 330 -37.22 -4.09 -35.72
N MET A 331 -36.94 -5.36 -36.02
CA MET A 331 -36.03 -6.19 -35.25
C MET A 331 -34.60 -5.65 -35.28
N THR A 332 -34.19 -5.00 -36.38
CA THR A 332 -32.86 -4.37 -36.49
C THR A 332 -32.67 -3.25 -35.47
N ARG A 333 -33.68 -2.43 -35.23
CA ARG A 333 -33.64 -1.36 -34.23
C ARG A 333 -33.61 -1.95 -32.80
N ALA A 334 -34.41 -2.98 -32.54
CA ALA A 334 -34.40 -3.70 -31.26
C ALA A 334 -33.01 -4.31 -30.96
N LEU A 335 -32.40 -4.94 -31.98
CA LEU A 335 -31.05 -5.48 -31.87
C LEU A 335 -29.99 -4.40 -31.63
N SER A 336 -30.10 -3.23 -32.23
CA SER A 336 -29.18 -2.12 -32.00
C SER A 336 -29.18 -1.64 -30.55
N VAL A 337 -30.33 -1.69 -29.88
CA VAL A 337 -30.45 -1.40 -28.44
C VAL A 337 -29.80 -2.50 -27.59
N LEU A 338 -30.01 -3.78 -27.94
CA LEU A 338 -29.42 -4.91 -27.21
C LEU A 338 -27.89 -4.95 -27.29
N MET A 339 -27.29 -4.32 -28.31
CA MET A 339 -25.83 -4.25 -28.48
C MET A 339 -25.15 -3.26 -27.52
N VAL A 340 -25.90 -2.46 -26.78
CA VAL A 340 -25.36 -1.46 -25.88
C VAL A 340 -25.57 -1.92 -24.43
N ASP A 341 -24.49 -2.23 -23.74
CA ASP A 341 -24.47 -2.63 -22.35
C ASP A 341 -23.79 -1.57 -21.47
N PHE A 342 -24.31 -1.36 -20.26
CA PHE A 342 -23.73 -0.46 -19.29
C PHE A 342 -22.70 -1.17 -18.38
N SER A 343 -22.78 -2.49 -18.31
CA SER A 343 -22.06 -3.29 -17.33
C SER A 343 -20.57 -3.40 -17.63
N CYS A 344 -20.18 -3.65 -18.88
CA CYS A 344 -18.81 -3.91 -19.26
C CYS A 344 -17.88 -2.72 -18.92
N ALA A 345 -18.26 -1.51 -19.34
CA ALA A 345 -17.46 -0.31 -19.10
C ALA A 345 -17.33 0.01 -17.58
N LEU A 346 -18.43 -0.14 -16.82
CA LEU A 346 -18.41 0.19 -15.39
C LEU A 346 -17.62 -0.84 -14.57
N LYS A 347 -17.78 -2.13 -14.85
CA LYS A 347 -17.08 -3.21 -14.14
C LYS A 347 -15.58 -3.22 -14.40
N LEU A 348 -15.13 -2.71 -15.56
CA LEU A 348 -13.72 -2.67 -15.93
C LEU A 348 -13.05 -1.34 -15.54
N ALA A 349 -13.66 -0.21 -15.85
CA ALA A 349 -13.03 1.09 -15.69
C ALA A 349 -12.75 1.47 -14.22
N MET A 350 -13.59 1.03 -13.28
CA MET A 350 -13.42 1.38 -11.87
C MET A 350 -12.25 0.67 -11.20
N PRO A 351 -12.12 -0.66 -11.25
CA PRO A 351 -10.92 -1.32 -10.73
C PRO A 351 -9.63 -0.78 -11.34
N LEU A 352 -9.63 -0.46 -12.64
CA LEU A 352 -8.48 0.12 -13.32
C LEU A 352 -8.12 1.51 -12.79
N ALA A 353 -9.12 2.35 -12.48
CA ALA A 353 -8.88 3.65 -11.86
C ALA A 353 -8.28 3.50 -10.47
N VAL A 354 -8.77 2.55 -9.65
CA VAL A 354 -8.23 2.24 -8.33
C VAL A 354 -6.79 1.74 -8.42
N LEU A 355 -6.51 0.78 -9.30
CA LEU A 355 -5.14 0.27 -9.51
C LEU A 355 -4.19 1.37 -10.01
N SER A 356 -4.69 2.29 -10.86
CA SER A 356 -3.91 3.45 -11.30
C SER A 356 -3.60 4.41 -10.13
N ALA A 357 -4.57 4.66 -9.24
CA ALA A 357 -4.37 5.47 -8.04
C ALA A 357 -3.37 4.81 -7.07
N MET A 358 -3.50 3.51 -6.83
CA MET A 358 -2.54 2.76 -6.00
C MET A 358 -1.12 2.81 -6.57
N ARG A 359 -0.97 2.72 -7.90
CA ARG A 359 0.33 2.87 -8.57
C ARG A 359 0.90 4.28 -8.39
N GLU A 360 0.08 5.32 -8.50
CA GLU A 360 0.50 6.71 -8.28
C GLU A 360 0.91 6.94 -6.84
N ALA A 361 0.11 6.43 -5.87
CA ALA A 361 0.46 6.42 -4.45
C ALA A 361 1.81 5.74 -4.19
N GLY A 362 2.05 4.57 -4.83
CA GLY A 362 3.32 3.86 -4.71
C GLY A 362 4.54 4.65 -5.18
N ARG A 363 4.39 5.56 -6.15
CA ARG A 363 5.46 6.47 -6.60
C ARG A 363 5.82 7.53 -5.57
N GLU A 364 4.84 7.91 -4.75
CA GLU A 364 5.00 8.85 -3.62
C GLU A 364 5.29 8.09 -2.31
N HIS A 365 5.82 6.87 -2.39
CA HIS A 365 6.13 6.02 -1.23
C HIS A 365 4.93 5.68 -0.32
N ILE A 366 3.71 5.77 -0.85
CA ILE A 366 2.47 5.44 -0.14
C ILE A 366 1.96 4.09 -0.62
N THR A 367 1.87 3.11 0.27
CA THR A 367 1.31 1.79 -0.02
C THR A 367 -0.12 1.71 0.50
N VAL A 368 -1.07 1.36 -0.37
CA VAL A 368 -2.50 1.24 -0.04
C VAL A 368 -2.93 -0.20 -0.23
N LYS A 369 -3.56 -0.81 0.77
CA LYS A 369 -3.98 -2.23 0.73
C LYS A 369 -5.27 -2.48 -0.04
N GLY A 370 -6.05 -1.44 -0.37
CA GLY A 370 -7.29 -1.62 -1.13
C GLY A 370 -8.03 -0.35 -1.47
N GLY A 371 -8.86 -0.43 -2.51
CA GLY A 371 -9.63 0.71 -3.02
C GLY A 371 -10.62 1.30 -2.01
N LYS A 372 -11.16 0.48 -1.10
CA LYS A 372 -12.06 0.95 -0.03
C LYS A 372 -11.40 1.98 0.89
N PHE A 373 -10.09 1.86 1.11
CA PHE A 373 -9.35 2.79 1.96
C PHE A 373 -9.10 4.13 1.26
N LEU A 374 -8.86 4.14 -0.05
CA LEU A 374 -8.83 5.39 -0.82
C LEU A 374 -10.21 6.08 -0.83
N GLU A 375 -11.30 5.32 -0.88
CA GLU A 375 -12.64 5.87 -0.76
C GLU A 375 -12.87 6.47 0.64
N ALA A 376 -12.45 5.78 1.71
CA ALA A 376 -12.50 6.29 3.08
C ALA A 376 -11.67 7.57 3.21
N VAL A 377 -10.42 7.57 2.71
CA VAL A 377 -9.57 8.78 2.69
C VAL A 377 -10.25 9.93 1.94
N ALA A 378 -10.91 9.67 0.80
CA ALA A 378 -11.60 10.71 0.03
C ALA A 378 -12.85 11.25 0.71
N GLY A 379 -13.55 10.44 1.49
CA GLY A 379 -14.80 10.76 2.17
C GLY A 379 -14.66 11.21 3.62
N ALA A 380 -13.46 11.10 4.21
CA ALA A 380 -13.23 11.40 5.62
C ALA A 380 -13.55 12.86 5.97
N ASP A 381 -14.15 13.05 7.12
CA ASP A 381 -14.43 14.34 7.75
C ASP A 381 -13.58 14.56 9.02
N THR A 382 -13.10 13.47 9.60
CA THR A 382 -12.36 13.45 10.86
C THR A 382 -11.02 12.75 10.70
N ILE A 383 -9.96 13.34 11.25
CA ILE A 383 -8.63 12.73 11.32
C ILE A 383 -8.12 12.76 12.75
N VAL A 384 -7.70 11.60 13.24
CA VAL A 384 -7.16 11.38 14.57
C VAL A 384 -5.67 11.09 14.44
N PHE A 385 -4.86 11.82 15.16
CA PHE A 385 -3.41 11.65 15.21
C PHE A 385 -2.96 11.09 16.54
N ASP A 386 -2.09 10.10 16.52
CA ASP A 386 -1.21 9.91 17.67
C ASP A 386 -0.19 11.04 17.74
N LYS A 387 0.27 11.39 18.93
CA LYS A 387 1.29 12.42 19.12
C LYS A 387 2.67 11.89 18.72
N THR A 388 3.12 10.83 19.39
CA THR A 388 4.50 10.37 19.39
C THR A 388 4.84 9.61 18.11
N GLY A 389 5.91 10.01 17.40
CA GLY A 389 6.30 9.38 16.14
C GLY A 389 5.41 9.74 14.94
N THR A 390 4.35 10.52 15.15
CA THR A 390 3.42 10.97 14.13
C THR A 390 3.48 12.48 13.96
N LEU A 391 2.93 13.24 14.91
CA LEU A 391 3.07 14.71 14.92
C LEU A 391 4.48 15.14 15.37
N THR A 392 5.20 14.27 16.06
CA THR A 392 6.58 14.46 16.49
C THR A 392 7.52 13.52 15.74
N HIS A 393 8.84 13.76 15.87
CA HIS A 393 9.87 12.91 15.24
C HIS A 393 10.20 11.62 16.03
N ALA A 394 9.56 11.39 17.20
CA ALA A 394 9.94 10.33 18.14
C ALA A 394 11.44 10.34 18.52
N CYS A 395 12.03 11.53 18.55
CA CYS A 395 13.40 11.77 18.95
C CYS A 395 13.44 12.59 20.24
N PRO A 396 12.90 12.06 21.36
CA PRO A 396 12.87 12.79 22.62
C PRO A 396 14.29 13.09 23.09
N ARG A 397 14.44 14.25 23.74
CA ARG A 397 15.71 14.66 24.34
C ARG A 397 15.46 15.34 25.68
N VAL A 398 16.34 15.09 26.63
CA VAL A 398 16.29 15.80 27.92
C VAL A 398 16.73 17.24 27.68
N VAL A 399 15.80 18.17 27.99
CA VAL A 399 16.03 19.61 27.83
C VAL A 399 16.55 20.21 29.14
N GLN A 400 15.99 19.73 30.26
CA GLN A 400 16.31 20.24 31.56
C GLN A 400 16.18 19.13 32.61
N VAL A 401 17.08 19.12 33.57
CA VAL A 401 16.98 18.30 34.78
C VAL A 401 16.81 19.27 35.96
N VAL A 402 15.73 19.13 36.71
CA VAL A 402 15.43 19.98 37.86
C VAL A 402 15.55 19.17 39.11
N PRO A 403 16.67 19.27 39.89
CA PRO A 403 16.84 18.59 41.13
C PRO A 403 16.04 19.23 42.25
N PHE A 404 15.59 18.41 43.22
CA PHE A 404 14.88 18.82 44.43
C PHE A 404 15.65 18.34 45.69
N GLY A 405 15.36 18.89 46.83
CA GLY A 405 16.00 18.52 48.11
C GLY A 405 17.51 18.87 48.15
N GLY A 406 17.95 19.89 47.42
CA GLY A 406 19.35 20.32 47.38
C GLY A 406 20.31 19.34 46.69
N ARG A 407 19.81 18.37 45.90
CA ARG A 407 20.59 17.35 45.22
C ARG A 407 21.32 17.92 43.99
N ASP A 408 22.36 17.24 43.52
CA ASP A 408 23.12 17.65 42.34
C ASP A 408 22.47 17.19 41.06
N GLU A 409 22.41 18.09 40.03
CA GLU A 409 21.79 17.83 38.74
C GLU A 409 22.46 16.66 37.98
N ALA A 410 23.81 16.64 37.97
CA ALA A 410 24.56 15.62 37.25
C ALA A 410 24.42 14.22 37.91
N GLU A 411 24.32 14.21 39.24
CA GLU A 411 24.09 12.96 40.00
C GLU A 411 22.69 12.41 39.72
N MET A 412 21.66 13.25 39.73
CA MET A 412 20.28 12.84 39.42
C MET A 412 20.13 12.34 37.99
N LEU A 413 20.78 12.97 37.03
CA LEU A 413 20.77 12.50 35.65
C LEU A 413 21.50 11.16 35.51
N ARG A 414 22.65 11.01 36.17
CA ARG A 414 23.40 9.75 36.20
C ARG A 414 22.58 8.61 36.77
N LEU A 415 21.91 8.85 37.90
CA LEU A 415 21.05 7.87 38.55
C LEU A 415 19.85 7.46 37.69
N ALA A 416 19.18 8.46 37.09
CA ALA A 416 18.09 8.21 36.16
C ALA A 416 18.55 7.37 34.95
N ALA A 417 19.70 7.69 34.37
CA ALA A 417 20.26 6.95 33.22
C ALA A 417 20.61 5.50 33.60
N CYS A 418 21.15 5.27 34.81
CA CYS A 418 21.48 3.95 35.32
C CYS A 418 20.23 3.05 35.41
N LEU A 419 19.10 3.58 35.84
CA LEU A 419 17.85 2.79 35.96
C LEU A 419 17.21 2.58 34.56
N GLU A 420 17.17 3.59 33.71
CA GLU A 420 16.54 3.56 32.43
C GLU A 420 17.30 2.72 31.38
N GLU A 421 18.60 2.50 31.53
CA GLU A 421 19.42 1.72 30.58
C GLU A 421 18.94 0.26 30.43
N HIS A 422 18.28 -0.28 31.44
CA HIS A 422 17.81 -1.68 31.44
C HIS A 422 16.50 -1.91 30.70
N PHE A 423 15.74 -0.84 30.43
CA PHE A 423 14.42 -0.91 29.81
C PHE A 423 14.33 0.09 28.67
N PRO A 424 14.97 -0.18 27.52
CA PRO A 424 15.11 0.78 26.43
C PRO A 424 13.75 1.08 25.79
N HIS A 425 13.25 2.29 26.04
CA HIS A 425 12.16 2.93 25.32
C HIS A 425 12.56 4.35 24.94
N SER A 426 11.76 5.05 24.16
CA SER A 426 12.14 6.35 23.56
C SER A 426 12.61 7.38 24.61
N MET A 427 11.91 7.50 25.75
CA MET A 427 12.28 8.43 26.82
C MET A 427 13.53 7.94 27.59
N ALA A 428 13.64 6.65 27.88
CA ALA A 428 14.81 6.04 28.49
C ALA A 428 16.07 6.32 27.66
N ASN A 429 15.99 6.06 26.36
CA ASN A 429 17.08 6.34 25.42
C ASN A 429 17.51 7.83 25.43
N ALA A 430 16.55 8.76 25.60
CA ALA A 430 16.85 10.18 25.71
C ALA A 430 17.65 10.51 26.97
N VAL A 431 17.28 9.91 28.11
CA VAL A 431 17.96 10.09 29.41
C VAL A 431 19.40 9.55 29.34
N VAL A 432 19.55 8.31 28.83
CA VAL A 432 20.84 7.65 28.67
C VAL A 432 21.74 8.42 27.70
N ALA A 433 21.18 8.89 26.56
CA ALA A 433 21.91 9.67 25.58
C ALA A 433 22.43 11.01 26.16
N GLU A 434 21.60 11.70 26.96
CA GLU A 434 21.99 12.95 27.59
C GLU A 434 23.08 12.74 28.63
N ALA A 435 22.98 11.68 29.44
CA ALA A 435 24.03 11.33 30.39
C ALA A 435 25.37 11.04 29.66
N LYS A 436 25.35 10.26 28.59
CA LYS A 436 26.53 10.00 27.74
C LYS A 436 27.09 11.30 27.13
N ARG A 437 26.22 12.20 26.63
CA ARG A 437 26.62 13.48 26.05
C ARG A 437 27.36 14.38 27.07
N ARG A 438 26.92 14.34 28.36
CA ARG A 438 27.55 15.06 29.45
C ARG A 438 28.79 14.35 30.02
N GLY A 439 29.14 13.19 29.47
CA GLY A 439 30.30 12.39 29.93
C GLY A 439 30.11 11.74 31.31
N LEU A 440 28.86 11.57 31.74
CA LEU A 440 28.52 10.90 32.99
C LEU A 440 28.61 9.40 32.79
N THR A 441 29.67 8.79 33.29
CA THR A 441 29.85 7.33 33.34
C THR A 441 29.32 6.82 34.64
N HIS A 442 28.71 5.65 34.64
CA HIS A 442 28.30 4.95 35.87
C HIS A 442 28.81 3.51 35.85
N GLU A 443 29.15 3.01 37.02
CA GLU A 443 29.25 1.59 37.27
C GLU A 443 27.87 1.12 37.79
N GLU A 444 27.49 -0.12 37.55
CA GLU A 444 26.21 -0.66 38.04
C GLU A 444 26.22 -0.77 39.58
N TYR A 445 25.55 0.16 40.26
CA TYR A 445 25.45 0.23 41.73
C TYR A 445 24.11 -0.20 42.30
N HIS A 446 23.17 -0.66 41.43
CA HIS A 446 21.83 -1.01 41.88
C HIS A 446 21.68 -2.50 42.17
N SER A 447 20.75 -2.82 43.08
CA SER A 447 20.23 -4.14 43.27
C SER A 447 19.29 -4.54 42.13
N LYS A 448 18.56 -5.62 42.25
CA LYS A 448 17.60 -6.07 41.22
C LYS A 448 16.64 -4.94 40.84
N VAL A 449 16.62 -4.58 39.56
CA VAL A 449 15.68 -3.61 39.00
C VAL A 449 14.34 -4.31 38.72
N GLU A 450 13.25 -3.76 39.24
CA GLU A 450 11.89 -4.24 38.97
C GLU A 450 11.17 -3.28 38.05
N TYR A 451 10.76 -3.78 36.87
CA TYR A 451 9.97 -3.03 35.92
C TYR A 451 8.48 -3.25 36.18
N LEU A 452 7.75 -2.17 36.45
CA LEU A 452 6.30 -2.17 36.59
C LEU A 452 5.70 -1.71 35.27
N VAL A 453 5.13 -2.66 34.52
CA VAL A 453 4.60 -2.46 33.17
C VAL A 453 3.65 -1.25 33.11
N ALA A 454 3.93 -0.33 32.23
CA ALA A 454 3.20 0.92 32.00
C ALA A 454 3.24 1.96 33.14
N HIS A 455 3.99 1.74 34.22
CA HIS A 455 4.04 2.65 35.38
C HIS A 455 5.43 3.25 35.60
N GLY A 456 6.47 2.44 35.75
CA GLY A 456 7.83 2.93 36.00
C GLY A 456 8.78 1.85 36.44
N ILE A 457 9.90 2.27 36.97
CA ILE A 457 10.99 1.42 37.44
C ILE A 457 11.19 1.65 38.95
N ALA A 458 11.30 0.58 39.71
CA ALA A 458 11.68 0.57 41.13
C ALA A 458 12.98 -0.20 41.32
N SER A 459 13.89 0.33 42.14
CA SER A 459 15.16 -0.31 42.50
C SER A 459 15.66 0.19 43.87
N ALA A 460 16.73 -0.42 44.38
CA ALA A 460 17.46 0.12 45.51
C ALA A 460 18.90 0.39 45.10
N VAL A 461 19.40 1.58 45.42
CA VAL A 461 20.76 2.05 45.14
C VAL A 461 21.39 2.49 46.45
N ASP A 462 22.52 1.92 46.83
CA ASP A 462 23.23 2.19 48.09
C ASP A 462 22.34 2.05 49.35
N GLY A 463 21.26 1.26 49.28
CA GLY A 463 20.32 1.05 50.37
C GLY A 463 19.11 1.99 50.38
N GLU A 464 19.09 3.03 49.54
CA GLU A 464 17.96 3.92 49.35
C GLU A 464 16.98 3.37 48.28
N GLN A 465 15.68 3.54 48.52
CA GLN A 465 14.65 3.12 47.57
C GLN A 465 14.52 4.17 46.45
N VAL A 466 14.82 3.78 45.23
CA VAL A 466 14.77 4.68 44.09
C VAL A 466 13.64 4.28 43.14
N ARG A 467 12.84 5.25 42.71
CA ARG A 467 11.73 5.08 41.76
C ARG A 467 11.81 6.10 40.66
N ILE A 468 11.60 5.68 39.43
CA ILE A 468 11.53 6.59 38.27
C ILE A 468 10.33 6.21 37.42
N GLY A 469 9.52 7.20 37.00
CA GLY A 469 8.35 6.93 36.20
C GLY A 469 7.43 8.14 35.98
N SER A 470 6.19 7.85 35.59
CA SER A 470 5.15 8.84 35.32
C SER A 470 4.66 9.52 36.61
N ALA A 471 3.94 10.65 36.46
CA ALA A 471 3.32 11.34 37.58
C ALA A 471 2.34 10.43 38.36
N HIS A 472 1.55 9.63 37.64
CA HIS A 472 0.61 8.67 38.22
C HIS A 472 1.35 7.67 39.14
N PHE A 473 2.38 7.04 38.59
CA PHE A 473 3.19 6.08 39.34
C PHE A 473 3.82 6.70 40.60
N ILE A 474 4.47 7.85 40.43
CA ILE A 474 5.25 8.45 41.54
C ILE A 474 4.33 9.06 42.62
N PHE A 475 3.26 9.79 42.22
CA PHE A 475 2.44 10.52 43.19
C PHE A 475 1.18 9.78 43.64
N GLU A 476 0.53 9.00 42.76
CA GLU A 476 -0.71 8.30 43.10
C GLU A 476 -0.47 6.89 43.61
N ASP A 477 0.37 6.09 42.93
CA ASP A 477 0.63 4.70 43.37
C ASP A 477 1.61 4.64 44.54
N GLU A 478 2.70 5.42 44.46
CA GLU A 478 3.80 5.36 45.46
C GLU A 478 3.69 6.46 46.52
N GLY A 479 2.81 7.43 46.36
CA GLY A 479 2.52 8.45 47.38
C GLY A 479 3.69 9.40 47.70
N VAL A 480 4.62 9.60 46.74
CA VAL A 480 5.80 10.44 46.92
C VAL A 480 5.42 11.87 47.25
N GLN A 481 6.14 12.48 48.20
CA GLN A 481 5.87 13.85 48.65
C GLN A 481 6.81 14.84 47.93
N ILE A 482 6.26 15.98 47.57
CA ILE A 482 7.07 17.12 47.08
C ILE A 482 7.51 17.93 48.30
N PRO A 483 8.82 18.28 48.43
CA PRO A 483 9.29 19.09 49.54
C PRO A 483 8.53 20.41 49.59
N THR A 484 7.89 20.74 50.74
CA THR A 484 6.96 21.86 50.90
C THR A 484 7.57 23.18 50.50
N GLU A 485 8.86 23.39 50.72
CA GLU A 485 9.58 24.62 50.39
C GLU A 485 9.84 24.77 48.85
N GLU A 486 9.72 23.69 48.13
CA GLU A 486 10.03 23.65 46.67
C GLU A 486 8.75 23.49 45.80
N GLN A 487 7.55 23.52 46.37
CA GLN A 487 6.30 23.40 45.66
C GLN A 487 6.17 24.46 44.54
N ALA A 488 6.54 25.71 44.81
CA ALA A 488 6.52 26.78 43.84
C ALA A 488 7.46 26.52 42.63
N ARG A 489 8.59 25.83 42.87
CA ARG A 489 9.53 25.42 41.82
C ARG A 489 8.97 24.27 40.98
N PHE A 490 8.27 23.36 41.61
CA PHE A 490 7.57 22.27 40.91
C PHE A 490 6.43 22.83 40.02
N ASP A 491 5.63 23.77 40.54
CA ASP A 491 4.54 24.38 39.80
C ASP A 491 5.01 25.24 38.64
N ALA A 492 6.25 25.72 38.68
CA ALA A 492 6.90 26.53 37.64
C ALA A 492 7.56 25.69 36.53
N LEU A 493 7.48 24.36 36.60
CA LEU A 493 8.02 23.49 35.53
C LEU A 493 7.31 23.77 34.18
N PRO A 494 8.10 23.81 33.07
CA PRO A 494 7.54 24.09 31.76
C PRO A 494 6.47 23.07 31.37
N PRO A 495 5.25 23.50 31.01
CA PRO A 495 4.13 22.59 30.71
C PRO A 495 4.26 21.90 29.35
N GLU A 496 5.09 22.42 28.46
CA GLU A 496 5.30 21.90 27.10
C GLU A 496 6.15 20.63 27.04
N TYR A 497 6.86 20.29 28.15
CA TYR A 497 7.72 19.10 28.19
C TYR A 497 7.04 17.93 28.89
N SER A 498 7.27 16.73 28.36
CA SER A 498 6.96 15.51 29.09
C SER A 498 7.88 15.40 30.30
N GLN A 499 7.34 15.04 31.47
CA GLN A 499 8.07 15.02 32.71
C GLN A 499 8.25 13.57 33.20
N LEU A 500 9.49 13.18 33.46
CA LEU A 500 9.85 11.92 34.08
C LEU A 500 10.34 12.22 35.51
N TYR A 501 9.72 11.59 36.49
CA TYR A 501 9.92 11.88 37.89
C TYR A 501 10.83 10.84 38.54
N LEU A 502 11.85 11.30 39.23
CA LEU A 502 12.77 10.49 40.05
C LEU A 502 12.52 10.76 41.53
N ALA A 503 12.24 9.71 42.27
CA ALA A 503 12.04 9.76 43.73
C ALA A 503 13.04 8.90 44.47
N ILE A 504 13.47 9.34 45.64
CA ILE A 504 14.39 8.62 46.54
C ILE A 504 13.77 8.61 47.92
N ASP A 505 13.62 7.44 48.54
CA ASP A 505 13.06 7.21 49.87
C ASP A 505 11.70 7.92 50.14
N GLY A 506 10.84 7.97 49.09
CA GLY A 506 9.51 8.54 49.17
C GLY A 506 9.44 10.07 49.03
N GLU A 507 10.56 10.73 48.71
CA GLU A 507 10.61 12.16 48.39
C GLU A 507 11.00 12.40 46.92
N LEU A 508 10.45 13.45 46.32
CA LEU A 508 10.81 13.86 44.94
C LEU A 508 12.27 14.34 44.95
N ALA A 509 13.10 13.64 44.14
CA ALA A 509 14.53 13.91 44.03
C ALA A 509 14.88 14.73 42.80
N ALA A 510 14.25 14.49 41.67
CA ALA A 510 14.43 15.27 40.45
C ALA A 510 13.24 15.12 39.48
N VAL A 511 13.09 16.10 38.58
CA VAL A 511 12.20 16.02 37.42
C VAL A 511 13.05 16.22 36.17
N LEU A 512 13.00 15.24 35.28
CA LEU A 512 13.62 15.33 33.97
C LEU A 512 12.59 15.81 32.97
N CYS A 513 12.82 17.00 32.40
CA CYS A 513 11.96 17.57 31.37
C CYS A 513 12.43 17.09 30.00
N ILE A 514 11.59 16.36 29.32
CA ILE A 514 11.90 15.70 28.05
C ILE A 514 11.04 16.34 26.95
N ALA A 515 11.71 16.92 25.94
CA ALA A 515 11.07 17.45 24.74
C ALA A 515 11.04 16.37 23.66
N ASP A 516 9.87 16.14 23.09
CA ASP A 516 9.70 15.44 21.83
C ASP A 516 9.18 16.49 20.81
N PRO A 517 10.09 17.08 19.99
CA PRO A 517 9.75 18.24 19.20
C PRO A 517 8.70 17.90 18.14
N LEU A 518 7.71 18.78 18.01
CA LEU A 518 6.76 18.74 16.91
C LEU A 518 7.49 18.84 15.59
N ARG A 519 6.98 18.17 14.55
CA ARG A 519 7.44 18.35 13.18
C ARG A 519 7.16 19.77 12.73
N GLU A 520 8.12 20.41 12.08
CA GLU A 520 8.02 21.82 11.65
C GLU A 520 6.80 22.06 10.74
N GLU A 521 6.46 21.07 9.93
CA GLU A 521 5.36 21.12 8.98
C GLU A 521 3.99 20.77 9.59
N ALA A 522 3.89 20.29 10.84
CA ALA A 522 2.64 19.77 11.42
C ALA A 522 1.48 20.76 11.31
N HIS A 523 1.68 22.01 11.74
CA HIS A 523 0.66 23.05 11.68
C HIS A 523 0.19 23.31 10.23
N SER A 524 1.12 23.48 9.29
CA SER A 524 0.81 23.79 7.89
C SER A 524 0.10 22.62 7.19
N VAL A 525 0.45 21.38 7.54
CA VAL A 525 -0.21 20.18 7.02
C VAL A 525 -1.65 20.07 7.53
N LEU A 526 -1.89 20.35 8.82
CA LEU A 526 -3.24 20.34 9.38
C LEU A 526 -4.12 21.41 8.72
N GLU A 527 -3.60 22.61 8.48
CA GLU A 527 -4.33 23.63 7.72
C GLU A 527 -4.64 23.18 6.29
N ALA A 528 -3.68 22.57 5.59
CA ALA A 528 -3.90 22.05 4.25
C ALA A 528 -4.97 20.94 4.23
N LEU A 529 -4.96 20.03 5.20
CA LEU A 529 -5.95 18.97 5.34
C LEU A 529 -7.36 19.54 5.64
N ARG A 530 -7.48 20.60 6.45
CA ARG A 530 -8.74 21.33 6.64
C ARG A 530 -9.24 21.93 5.32
N GLY A 531 -8.34 22.52 4.54
CA GLY A 531 -8.66 23.05 3.21
C GLY A 531 -9.16 21.96 2.24
N LEU A 532 -8.84 20.71 2.49
CA LEU A 532 -9.30 19.54 1.73
C LEU A 532 -10.54 18.85 2.35
N GLY A 533 -11.19 19.50 3.34
CA GLY A 533 -12.46 19.05 3.92
C GLY A 533 -12.35 18.11 5.12
N LEU A 534 -11.18 17.98 5.74
CA LEU A 534 -11.01 17.34 7.05
C LEU A 534 -11.23 18.39 8.14
N HIS A 535 -12.47 18.54 8.57
CA HIS A 535 -12.88 19.62 9.44
C HIS A 535 -12.70 19.36 10.94
N HIS A 536 -12.51 18.11 11.33
CA HIS A 536 -12.33 17.70 12.71
C HIS A 536 -10.96 17.00 12.87
N THR A 537 -10.04 17.65 13.56
CA THR A 537 -8.69 17.17 13.82
C THR A 537 -8.51 16.88 15.31
N VAL A 538 -8.12 15.67 15.67
CA VAL A 538 -8.01 15.20 17.05
C VAL A 538 -6.58 14.69 17.30
N MET A 539 -6.02 14.99 18.47
CA MET A 539 -4.77 14.44 18.95
C MET A 539 -5.00 13.52 20.16
N LEU A 540 -4.49 12.29 20.10
CA LEU A 540 -4.46 11.35 21.21
C LEU A 540 -3.04 11.23 21.75
N THR A 541 -2.88 11.24 23.10
CA THR A 541 -1.58 11.12 23.74
C THR A 541 -1.69 10.51 25.13
N GLY A 542 -0.66 9.76 25.54
CA GLY A 542 -0.48 9.28 26.91
C GLY A 542 0.05 10.35 27.87
N ASP A 543 0.43 11.54 27.38
CA ASP A 543 0.97 12.62 28.19
C ASP A 543 -0.05 13.21 29.16
N SER A 544 0.46 14.02 30.09
CA SER A 544 -0.38 14.79 31.01
C SER A 544 -1.29 15.78 30.27
N PRO A 545 -2.47 16.11 30.82
CA PRO A 545 -3.38 17.09 30.21
C PRO A 545 -2.72 18.46 29.94
N ARG A 546 -1.76 18.86 30.78
CA ARG A 546 -1.05 20.14 30.66
C ARG A 546 -0.11 20.14 29.45
N THR A 547 0.66 19.07 29.28
CA THR A 547 1.57 18.88 28.12
C THR A 547 0.77 18.73 26.82
N ALA A 548 -0.30 17.93 26.85
CA ALA A 548 -1.16 17.70 25.70
C ALA A 548 -1.79 19.00 25.19
N ALA A 549 -2.28 19.87 26.10
CA ALA A 549 -2.87 21.16 25.74
C ALA A 549 -1.86 22.09 25.05
N ALA A 550 -0.62 22.14 25.56
CA ALA A 550 0.43 22.96 24.98
C ALA A 550 0.78 22.51 23.55
N ILE A 551 0.96 21.21 23.34
CA ILE A 551 1.27 20.63 22.04
C ILE A 551 0.09 20.75 21.05
N ALA A 552 -1.13 20.51 21.52
CA ALA A 552 -2.34 20.66 20.73
C ALA A 552 -2.50 22.09 20.19
N SER A 553 -2.24 23.09 21.04
CA SER A 553 -2.26 24.50 20.66
C SER A 553 -1.18 24.83 19.60
N GLN A 554 0.04 24.28 19.74
CA GLN A 554 1.13 24.49 18.78
C GLN A 554 0.85 23.81 17.44
N ALA A 555 0.34 22.58 17.47
CA ALA A 555 -0.03 21.85 16.26
C ALA A 555 -1.28 22.45 15.59
N GLY A 556 -2.16 23.08 16.36
CA GLY A 556 -3.40 23.67 15.88
C GLY A 556 -4.51 22.62 15.67
N VAL A 557 -4.56 21.53 16.45
CA VAL A 557 -5.66 20.56 16.41
C VAL A 557 -6.91 21.09 17.10
N ASP A 558 -8.09 20.60 16.70
CA ASP A 558 -9.38 21.09 17.21
C ASP A 558 -9.73 20.48 18.58
N GLU A 559 -9.32 19.22 18.81
CA GLU A 559 -9.57 18.48 20.04
C GLU A 559 -8.32 17.67 20.43
N PHE A 560 -8.12 17.43 21.73
CA PHE A 560 -7.11 16.51 22.21
C PHE A 560 -7.64 15.66 23.37
N ARG A 561 -7.05 14.48 23.54
CA ARG A 561 -7.26 13.58 24.68
C ARG A 561 -5.90 13.21 25.27
N ALA A 562 -5.77 13.42 26.57
CA ALA A 562 -4.56 13.19 27.35
C ALA A 562 -4.72 11.96 28.26
N GLY A 563 -3.60 11.35 28.63
CA GLY A 563 -3.59 10.17 29.52
C GLY A 563 -4.26 8.94 28.91
N VAL A 564 -4.27 8.80 27.58
CA VAL A 564 -5.01 7.76 26.86
C VAL A 564 -4.11 6.51 26.72
N LEU A 565 -4.60 5.37 27.20
CA LEU A 565 -3.96 4.08 26.97
C LEU A 565 -4.24 3.55 25.56
N PRO A 566 -3.43 2.59 25.04
CA PRO A 566 -3.63 2.06 23.68
C PRO A 566 -5.03 1.49 23.41
N ALA A 567 -5.64 0.82 24.39
CA ALA A 567 -7.00 0.29 24.26
C ALA A 567 -8.06 1.42 24.19
N ASP A 568 -7.90 2.46 24.99
CA ASP A 568 -8.83 3.59 25.03
C ASP A 568 -8.79 4.42 23.74
N LYS A 569 -7.64 4.43 23.03
CA LYS A 569 -7.53 5.05 21.70
C LYS A 569 -8.48 4.39 20.70
N ALA A 570 -8.55 3.05 20.69
CA ALA A 570 -9.45 2.29 19.81
C ALA A 570 -10.92 2.58 20.16
N ASP A 571 -11.26 2.59 21.44
CA ASP A 571 -12.62 2.90 21.91
C ASP A 571 -13.06 4.31 21.53
N TYR A 572 -12.15 5.29 21.55
CA TYR A 572 -12.42 6.64 21.12
C TYR A 572 -12.69 6.72 19.61
N VAL A 573 -11.86 6.07 18.79
CA VAL A 573 -12.06 5.98 17.34
C VAL A 573 -13.41 5.31 17.03
N ALA A 574 -13.73 4.20 17.70
CA ALA A 574 -15.01 3.51 17.57
C ALA A 574 -16.20 4.38 17.96
N ALA A 575 -16.04 5.23 18.97
CA ALA A 575 -17.09 6.18 19.38
C ALA A 575 -17.37 7.25 18.32
N LEU A 576 -16.34 7.83 17.70
CA LEU A 576 -16.48 8.78 16.59
C LEU A 576 -17.19 8.14 15.39
N ARG A 577 -16.84 6.91 15.02
CA ARG A 577 -17.51 6.17 13.94
C ARG A 577 -18.98 5.89 14.25
N ARG A 578 -19.31 5.53 15.49
CA ARG A 578 -20.71 5.35 15.93
C ARG A 578 -21.53 6.66 15.87
N GLN A 579 -20.88 7.81 15.99
CA GLN A 579 -21.51 9.12 15.80
C GLN A 579 -21.73 9.47 14.31
N GLY A 580 -21.23 8.64 13.39
CA GLY A 580 -21.44 8.78 11.95
C GLY A 580 -20.29 9.49 11.23
N HIS A 581 -19.18 9.74 11.90
CA HIS A 581 -17.96 10.27 11.29
C HIS A 581 -17.25 9.22 10.44
N THR A 582 -16.62 9.65 9.37
CA THR A 582 -15.65 8.83 8.61
C THR A 582 -14.25 9.19 9.10
N VAL A 583 -13.66 8.27 9.86
CA VAL A 583 -12.48 8.53 10.67
C VAL A 583 -11.23 7.95 10.03
N LEU A 584 -10.19 8.78 9.87
CA LEU A 584 -8.83 8.36 9.60
C LEU A 584 -8.06 8.34 10.92
N MET A 585 -7.32 7.27 11.19
CA MET A 585 -6.36 7.21 12.30
C MET A 585 -4.94 7.21 11.75
N VAL A 586 -4.10 8.11 12.26
CA VAL A 586 -2.69 8.24 11.86
C VAL A 586 -1.81 7.97 13.07
N GLY A 587 -0.90 7.01 12.96
CA GLY A 587 -0.02 6.58 14.04
C GLY A 587 1.31 6.02 13.55
N ASP A 588 2.17 5.59 14.46
CA ASP A 588 3.44 4.93 14.16
C ASP A 588 3.28 3.42 13.89
N GLY A 589 2.14 2.86 14.22
CA GLY A 589 1.75 1.46 13.96
C GLY A 589 2.18 0.45 15.02
N ILE A 590 3.01 0.82 15.99
CA ILE A 590 3.47 -0.11 17.03
C ILE A 590 2.46 -0.12 18.20
N ASN A 591 2.22 1.05 18.77
CA ASN A 591 1.34 1.19 19.94
C ASN A 591 -0.13 1.44 19.57
N ASP A 592 -0.39 1.86 18.32
CA ASP A 592 -1.70 2.30 17.87
C ASP A 592 -2.45 1.26 17.04
N SER A 593 -1.92 0.03 16.96
CA SER A 593 -2.49 -1.07 16.17
C SER A 593 -3.99 -1.27 16.36
N PRO A 594 -4.55 -1.28 17.59
CA PRO A 594 -5.99 -1.41 17.79
C PRO A 594 -6.77 -0.23 17.22
N ALA A 595 -6.28 1.01 17.42
CA ALA A 595 -6.94 2.23 16.93
C ALA A 595 -6.88 2.35 15.41
N LEU A 596 -5.74 1.97 14.79
CA LEU A 596 -5.58 1.90 13.33
C LEU A 596 -6.58 0.93 12.69
N SER A 597 -6.75 -0.25 13.31
CA SER A 597 -7.69 -1.28 12.83
C SER A 597 -9.16 -0.87 13.00
N GLU A 598 -9.47 -0.06 14.00
CA GLU A 598 -10.85 0.37 14.28
C GLU A 598 -11.30 1.55 13.38
N ALA A 599 -10.37 2.29 12.78
CA ALA A 599 -10.68 3.41 11.87
C ALA A 599 -11.29 2.95 10.54
N ASP A 600 -11.89 3.86 9.75
CA ASP A 600 -12.31 3.59 8.38
C ASP A 600 -11.11 3.43 7.44
N ALA A 601 -10.00 4.10 7.75
CA ALA A 601 -8.68 3.81 7.22
C ALA A 601 -7.60 4.13 8.27
N GLY A 602 -6.81 3.13 8.64
CA GLY A 602 -5.63 3.26 9.48
C GLY A 602 -4.40 3.59 8.63
N ILE A 603 -3.71 4.68 8.96
CA ILE A 603 -2.54 5.19 8.23
C ILE A 603 -1.33 5.12 9.15
N ALA A 604 -0.33 4.34 8.79
CA ALA A 604 0.93 4.31 9.49
C ALA A 604 1.97 5.18 8.78
N ILE A 605 2.62 6.07 9.56
CA ILE A 605 3.77 6.85 9.10
C ILE A 605 4.99 6.25 9.76
N SER A 606 5.84 5.57 8.98
CA SER A 606 7.04 4.95 9.52
C SER A 606 8.04 4.62 8.43
N ASP A 607 9.27 5.07 8.61
CA ASP A 607 10.37 4.78 7.70
C ASP A 607 10.97 3.37 7.91
N GLY A 608 10.49 2.56 8.85
CA GLY A 608 11.13 1.29 9.16
C GLY A 608 10.34 0.20 9.86
N ALA A 609 9.25 0.52 10.56
CA ALA A 609 8.54 -0.48 11.34
C ALA A 609 7.71 -1.42 10.44
N ALA A 610 8.17 -2.65 10.32
CA ALA A 610 7.51 -3.65 9.51
C ALA A 610 6.14 -4.06 10.09
N ILE A 611 5.94 -3.94 11.40
CA ILE A 611 4.65 -4.11 12.09
C ILE A 611 3.62 -3.10 11.58
N ALA A 612 4.00 -1.84 11.44
CA ALA A 612 3.12 -0.80 10.94
C ALA A 612 2.59 -1.14 9.53
N ARG A 613 3.44 -1.70 8.66
CA ARG A 613 3.07 -2.13 7.31
C ARG A 613 2.06 -3.28 7.30
N GLU A 614 2.14 -4.18 8.28
CA GLU A 614 1.25 -5.34 8.35
C GLU A 614 -0.15 -4.96 8.85
N ILE A 615 -0.25 -4.07 9.81
CA ILE A 615 -1.49 -3.73 10.52
C ILE A 615 -2.25 -2.60 9.81
N ALA A 616 -1.57 -1.52 9.44
CA ALA A 616 -2.21 -0.36 8.82
C ALA A 616 -2.77 -0.68 7.42
N ASP A 617 -3.86 -0.04 7.07
CA ASP A 617 -4.51 -0.12 5.75
C ASP A 617 -3.73 0.65 4.69
N ILE A 618 -3.07 1.72 5.11
CA ILE A 618 -2.22 2.58 4.30
C ILE A 618 -0.91 2.82 5.05
N THR A 619 0.21 2.69 4.37
CA THR A 619 1.53 2.94 4.94
C THR A 619 2.23 4.03 4.14
N ILE A 620 2.76 5.01 4.82
CA ILE A 620 3.56 6.11 4.28
C ILE A 620 5.00 5.90 4.70
N ALA A 621 5.86 5.51 3.75
CA ALA A 621 7.29 5.31 3.96
C ALA A 621 8.05 6.60 3.62
N ALA A 622 7.75 7.68 4.33
CA ALA A 622 8.36 8.99 4.15
C ALA A 622 8.42 9.73 5.49
N ASP A 623 9.40 10.61 5.62
CA ASP A 623 9.63 11.39 6.83
C ASP A 623 8.73 12.65 6.93
N SER A 624 7.86 12.90 5.95
CA SER A 624 7.07 14.11 5.89
C SER A 624 5.58 13.86 6.03
N LEU A 625 4.90 14.69 6.81
CA LEU A 625 3.43 14.70 6.94
C LEU A 625 2.73 15.20 5.67
N TRP A 626 3.44 15.85 4.75
CA TRP A 626 2.86 16.32 3.48
C TRP A 626 2.34 15.19 2.60
N GLU A 627 2.82 13.96 2.81
CA GLU A 627 2.31 12.78 2.11
C GLU A 627 0.85 12.45 2.46
N LEU A 628 0.36 12.87 3.64
CA LEU A 628 -1.06 12.78 3.98
C LEU A 628 -1.91 13.70 3.10
N VAL A 629 -1.42 14.91 2.83
CA VAL A 629 -2.08 15.87 1.94
C VAL A 629 -2.10 15.31 0.51
N ARG A 630 -0.98 14.73 0.05
CA ARG A 630 -0.88 14.07 -1.26
C ARG A 630 -1.83 12.88 -1.36
N LEU A 631 -1.87 12.03 -0.35
CA LEU A 631 -2.80 10.90 -0.27
C LEU A 631 -4.26 11.36 -0.38
N ARG A 632 -4.63 12.40 0.37
CA ARG A 632 -5.98 12.98 0.32
C ARG A 632 -6.32 13.54 -1.05
N GLN A 633 -5.43 14.31 -1.67
CA GLN A 633 -5.60 14.85 -3.02
C GLN A 633 -5.77 13.74 -4.07
N LEU A 634 -4.95 12.70 -3.99
CA LEU A 634 -4.99 11.54 -4.86
C LEU A 634 -6.34 10.79 -4.74
N ALA A 635 -6.78 10.56 -3.51
CA ALA A 635 -8.05 9.89 -3.22
C ALA A 635 -9.25 10.69 -3.76
N MET A 636 -9.26 12.01 -3.57
CA MET A 636 -10.31 12.90 -4.12
C MET A 636 -10.29 12.94 -5.66
N ALA A 637 -9.10 12.95 -6.27
CA ALA A 637 -8.95 12.89 -7.73
C ALA A 637 -9.44 11.55 -8.29
N LEU A 638 -9.19 10.44 -7.61
CA LEU A 638 -9.73 9.12 -7.95
C LEU A 638 -11.26 9.14 -7.95
N MET A 639 -11.89 9.62 -6.87
CA MET A 639 -13.35 9.68 -6.78
C MET A 639 -13.96 10.58 -7.85
N THR A 640 -13.31 11.69 -8.15
CA THR A 640 -13.72 12.58 -9.26
C THR A 640 -13.68 11.86 -10.60
N ARG A 641 -12.61 11.11 -10.88
CA ARG A 641 -12.46 10.28 -12.10
C ARG A 641 -13.54 9.19 -12.16
N ILE A 642 -13.78 8.48 -11.08
CA ILE A 642 -14.82 7.44 -11.00
C ILE A 642 -16.18 8.03 -11.36
N HIS A 643 -16.55 9.17 -10.77
CA HIS A 643 -17.82 9.85 -11.07
C HIS A 643 -17.90 10.39 -12.51
N ALA A 644 -16.79 10.88 -13.05
CA ALA A 644 -16.73 11.34 -14.44
C ALA A 644 -16.91 10.18 -15.42
N ASN A 645 -16.21 9.07 -15.21
CA ASN A 645 -16.36 7.85 -16.01
C ASN A 645 -17.79 7.33 -15.97
N TYR A 646 -18.40 7.31 -14.79
CA TYR A 646 -19.78 6.89 -14.59
C TYR A 646 -20.76 7.74 -15.41
N ARG A 647 -20.67 9.07 -15.32
CA ARG A 647 -21.51 9.99 -16.09
C ARG A 647 -21.32 9.83 -17.60
N PHE A 648 -20.06 9.67 -18.04
CA PHE A 648 -19.75 9.46 -19.45
C PHE A 648 -20.37 8.14 -19.97
N VAL A 649 -20.19 7.02 -19.27
CA VAL A 649 -20.71 5.71 -19.69
C VAL A 649 -22.22 5.74 -19.81
N ILE A 650 -22.91 6.28 -18.81
CA ILE A 650 -24.38 6.37 -18.86
C ILE A 650 -24.84 7.29 -19.99
N GLY A 651 -24.27 8.47 -20.13
CA GLY A 651 -24.66 9.43 -21.16
C GLY A 651 -24.39 8.92 -22.57
N PHE A 652 -23.19 8.40 -22.81
CA PHE A 652 -22.79 7.91 -24.13
C PHE A 652 -23.61 6.69 -24.56
N ASN A 653 -23.80 5.70 -23.68
CA ASN A 653 -24.60 4.54 -23.98
C ASN A 653 -26.08 4.90 -24.14
N GLY A 654 -26.61 5.86 -23.39
CA GLY A 654 -27.94 6.41 -23.58
C GLY A 654 -28.13 7.01 -24.98
N VAL A 655 -27.15 7.76 -25.47
CA VAL A 655 -27.16 8.30 -26.84
C VAL A 655 -27.11 7.19 -27.89
N LEU A 656 -26.28 6.16 -27.71
CA LEU A 656 -26.20 5.00 -28.60
C LEU A 656 -27.56 4.28 -28.71
N ILE A 657 -28.22 4.07 -27.57
CA ILE A 657 -29.56 3.45 -27.50
C ILE A 657 -30.57 4.31 -28.28
N ALA A 658 -30.59 5.64 -28.07
CA ALA A 658 -31.50 6.53 -28.75
C ALA A 658 -31.26 6.53 -30.27
N LEU A 659 -30.03 6.57 -30.75
CA LEU A 659 -29.66 6.49 -32.15
C LEU A 659 -30.00 5.12 -32.77
N GLY A 660 -29.84 4.04 -32.01
CA GLY A 660 -30.24 2.70 -32.40
C GLY A 660 -31.76 2.57 -32.58
N MET A 661 -32.54 3.12 -31.64
CA MET A 661 -34.00 3.18 -31.72
C MET A 661 -34.50 4.03 -32.89
N ALA A 662 -33.85 5.15 -33.15
CA ALA A 662 -34.12 6.01 -34.32
C ALA A 662 -33.79 5.32 -35.64
N GLY A 663 -33.02 4.22 -35.63
CA GLY A 663 -32.59 3.48 -36.82
C GLY A 663 -31.41 4.12 -37.56
N VAL A 664 -30.72 5.07 -36.93
CA VAL A 664 -29.50 5.72 -37.43
C VAL A 664 -28.30 4.77 -37.35
N LEU A 665 -28.20 4.00 -36.28
CA LEU A 665 -27.12 3.06 -36.05
C LEU A 665 -27.57 1.62 -36.25
N PRO A 666 -26.91 0.84 -37.14
CA PRO A 666 -27.13 -0.61 -37.24
C PRO A 666 -26.47 -1.34 -36.07
N PRO A 667 -26.88 -2.59 -35.76
CA PRO A 667 -26.40 -3.35 -34.57
C PRO A 667 -24.88 -3.46 -34.50
N ALA A 668 -24.20 -3.73 -35.60
CA ALA A 668 -22.75 -3.84 -35.65
C ALA A 668 -22.05 -2.53 -35.30
N ALA A 669 -22.57 -1.37 -35.79
CA ALA A 669 -22.03 -0.07 -35.47
C ALA A 669 -22.27 0.30 -34.00
N SER A 670 -23.45 -0.01 -33.43
CA SER A 670 -23.73 0.18 -31.99
C SER A 670 -22.77 -0.61 -31.14
N ALA A 671 -22.54 -1.90 -31.45
CA ALA A 671 -21.59 -2.76 -30.75
C ALA A 671 -20.15 -2.24 -30.86
N MET A 672 -19.73 -1.79 -32.06
CA MET A 672 -18.37 -1.25 -32.27
C MET A 672 -18.14 0.03 -31.45
N LEU A 673 -19.08 0.99 -31.51
CA LEU A 673 -18.95 2.26 -30.77
C LEU A 673 -19.00 2.03 -29.26
N HIS A 674 -19.85 1.12 -28.79
CA HIS A 674 -19.89 0.70 -27.39
C HIS A 674 -18.55 0.14 -26.93
N ASN A 675 -17.96 -0.82 -27.66
CA ASN A 675 -16.66 -1.41 -27.29
C ASN A 675 -15.51 -0.40 -27.37
N LEU A 676 -15.53 0.52 -28.36
CA LEU A 676 -14.56 1.61 -28.44
C LEU A 676 -14.68 2.57 -27.25
N SER A 677 -15.89 2.89 -26.80
CA SER A 677 -16.09 3.72 -25.60
C SER A 677 -15.60 3.03 -24.34
N THR A 678 -15.89 1.73 -24.18
CA THR A 678 -15.39 0.93 -23.06
C THR A 678 -13.87 0.90 -23.01
N LEU A 679 -13.22 0.68 -24.16
CA LEU A 679 -11.76 0.73 -24.27
C LEU A 679 -11.23 2.13 -23.94
N GLY A 680 -11.86 3.18 -24.48
CA GLY A 680 -11.46 4.58 -24.25
C GLY A 680 -11.52 4.95 -22.76
N VAL A 681 -12.61 4.61 -22.08
CA VAL A 681 -12.77 4.85 -20.63
C VAL A 681 -11.76 4.03 -19.82
N SER A 682 -11.51 2.76 -20.21
CA SER A 682 -10.53 1.91 -19.55
C SER A 682 -9.11 2.46 -19.66
N LEU A 683 -8.71 2.88 -20.87
CA LEU A 683 -7.40 3.51 -21.09
C LEU A 683 -7.28 4.83 -20.33
N HIS A 684 -8.34 5.66 -20.33
CA HIS A 684 -8.37 6.89 -19.53
C HIS A 684 -8.23 6.61 -18.04
N SER A 685 -8.83 5.53 -17.53
CA SER A 685 -8.72 5.11 -16.13
C SER A 685 -7.30 4.69 -15.74
N MET A 686 -6.50 4.20 -16.68
CA MET A 686 -5.09 3.83 -16.47
C MET A 686 -4.12 5.02 -16.54
N CYS A 687 -4.55 6.17 -17.05
CA CYS A 687 -3.71 7.37 -17.09
C CYS A 687 -3.46 7.91 -15.68
N ALA A 688 -2.33 8.61 -15.49
CA ALA A 688 -2.02 9.31 -14.25
C ALA A 688 -3.18 10.23 -13.83
N LEU A 689 -3.41 10.35 -12.53
CA LEU A 689 -4.41 11.26 -11.99
C LEU A 689 -3.90 12.71 -12.12
N PRO A 690 -4.76 13.68 -12.50
CA PRO A 690 -4.31 15.06 -12.61
C PRO A 690 -3.92 15.59 -11.23
N GLU A 691 -2.72 16.09 -11.10
CA GLU A 691 -2.29 16.87 -9.94
C GLU A 691 -3.10 18.18 -9.95
N LYS A 692 -3.90 18.38 -8.91
CA LYS A 692 -4.35 19.75 -8.62
C LYS A 692 -3.15 20.48 -8.00
N ARG A 693 -2.54 21.36 -8.78
CA ARG A 693 -1.54 22.33 -8.29
C ARG A 693 -2.17 23.27 -7.28
#